data_c1d1aa3b7a257901af01179fc6f3a154
#
_entry.id   c1d1aa3b7a257901af01179fc6f3a154
#
_cell.length_a   1.000
_cell.length_b   1.000
_cell.length_c   1.000
_cell.angle_alpha   90.00
_cell.angle_beta   90.00
_cell.angle_gamma   90.00
#
_symmetry.space_group_name_H-M   'P 1'
#
loop_
_entity.id
_entity.type
_entity.pdbx_description
1 polymer ?
#
loop_
_entity_poly.entity_id
_entity_poly.type
_entity_poly.pdbx_seq_one_letter_code
_entity_poly.pdbx_strand_id
1 'polypeptide(L)'
;MKKAFFVIALIAVFFLSASIFAEQPYKLPPKEVIDILDTPPLPRVSLGPAGDMMLLAEYLPMPSIADLARPMLRLAGLRITPASNGRRQTMFTTALTLKSIKDGTEKKVPLPPGARLGMPQWSFDGRRIAFLRYLDNGIELWVADARTAEAKPLTGPVLNAVLNSGFAWMPGSGALLVFIVVPERGNPPAAPEVPGGPNIQETAGKFAKVSTYQDLLKTPYDEALFEYYARAQITRIDIATGQSQIVGSPGFYLYAEPSPDGNFLLTHRIKKPFSTSVPCSDFARSIEVWDRAGALVRIVADLPADEEVPMNGVPTGPREFEWQPLKPATLLWKEALDGGDPAKEAPFRDRIMALSAPFTGAAAEVLKSKDRHMEFAWLGRKGLVLSTEFDWNKRWRTTYLIDTERPAAVPAKVFDLSINDQYNDPGEPAMLTTPAGERIAIQDRDWIFLSGDGSSPKGDFPFLDKFNLKSLQKNRLFRCGETSYETFIAFAGNSRDTIVTSRESKTEPPNYELVAMKSGRRRPLTAFKDPAPQLTGMTKQLIKYKRDDGVELSGTLYLPPGHKEGERLPVVVWAYPLEYSDPGTAGQVRGSTNRFTFFRGASQLFFVTQGYAVLDNAQMPVIGDPKTMNDSFVPQIVANAKAAIQALDALGVGDPRRVGVGGHSYGAFMTANLLAHCDLFAAGIARSGAYNRTLTPFGFQSERRTLWEAPDVYINMSPFMHADKINEPILLIHGEADNNSGTFPIQSERLFAALKGFGATARLVMLPHESHGYAARESILHVLAEMFEWFDVHVKGRK
;
A
#
# COMPACT_ATOMS: atom_id res chain seq x y z
N MET A 1 61.70 -37.87 13.85
CA MET A 1 60.93 -37.63 12.61
C MET A 1 59.39 -37.95 12.68
N LYS A 2 58.97 -39.00 13.42
CA LYS A 2 57.50 -39.33 13.47
C LYS A 2 56.62 -38.37 14.28
N LYS A 3 57.16 -37.58 15.23
CA LYS A 3 56.38 -36.59 16.02
C LYS A 3 56.16 -35.23 15.32
N ALA A 4 57.01 -34.87 14.37
CA ALA A 4 56.89 -33.64 13.58
C ALA A 4 55.82 -33.75 12.48
N PHE A 5 55.58 -34.92 11.94
CA PHE A 5 54.58 -35.17 10.92
C PHE A 5 53.10 -35.12 11.48
N PHE A 6 52.97 -35.50 12.78
CA PHE A 6 51.64 -35.47 13.41
C PHE A 6 51.17 -34.03 13.78
N VAL A 7 52.08 -33.14 14.11
CA VAL A 7 51.77 -31.75 14.41
C VAL A 7 51.44 -30.95 13.13
N ILE A 8 52.13 -31.23 12.03
CA ILE A 8 51.85 -30.58 10.74
C ILE A 8 50.53 -31.04 10.16
N ALA A 9 50.13 -32.30 10.33
CA ALA A 9 48.84 -32.81 9.93
C ALA A 9 47.68 -32.24 10.78
N LEU A 10 47.87 -31.99 12.09
CA LEU A 10 46.90 -31.38 12.96
C LEU A 10 46.70 -29.86 12.66
N ILE A 11 47.78 -29.16 12.30
CA ILE A 11 47.71 -27.76 11.90
C ILE A 11 47.06 -27.60 10.51
N ALA A 12 47.28 -28.53 9.58
CA ALA A 12 46.62 -28.52 8.27
C ALA A 12 45.11 -28.82 8.38
N VAL A 13 44.66 -29.65 9.34
CA VAL A 13 43.23 -29.88 9.60
C VAL A 13 42.56 -28.69 10.30
N PHE A 14 43.30 -27.93 11.12
CA PHE A 14 42.75 -26.71 11.75
C PHE A 14 42.64 -25.52 10.80
N PHE A 15 43.45 -25.46 9.72
CA PHE A 15 43.36 -24.41 8.71
C PHE A 15 42.27 -24.68 7.64
N LEU A 16 41.75 -25.91 7.52
CA LEU A 16 40.65 -26.24 6.62
C LEU A 16 39.26 -26.00 7.24
N SER A 17 39.15 -25.71 8.55
CA SER A 17 37.86 -25.45 9.23
C SER A 17 37.59 -23.97 9.52
N ALA A 18 38.46 -23.05 9.05
CA ALA A 18 38.32 -21.61 9.29
C ALA A 18 37.77 -20.82 8.09
N SER A 19 37.13 -21.46 7.09
CA SER A 19 36.62 -20.78 5.92
C SER A 19 35.08 -20.96 5.74
N ILE A 20 34.30 -20.67 6.79
CA ILE A 20 32.85 -20.88 6.69
C ILE A 20 32.00 -19.58 6.77
N PHE A 21 32.58 -18.44 7.00
CA PHE A 21 31.82 -17.16 6.96
C PHE A 21 32.62 -16.07 6.23
N ALA A 22 32.98 -16.31 4.96
CA ALA A 22 33.20 -15.17 4.08
C ALA A 22 31.83 -14.63 3.68
N GLU A 23 31.53 -13.40 4.04
CA GLU A 23 30.35 -12.68 3.49
C GLU A 23 30.39 -12.84 1.97
N GLN A 24 29.40 -13.50 1.40
CA GLN A 24 29.29 -13.58 -0.04
C GLN A 24 28.89 -12.22 -0.57
N PRO A 25 29.59 -11.66 -1.57
CA PRO A 25 29.20 -10.36 -2.11
C PRO A 25 27.82 -10.46 -2.77
N TYR A 26 27.12 -9.32 -2.86
CA TYR A 26 25.88 -9.26 -3.62
C TYR A 26 26.11 -9.73 -5.05
N LYS A 27 25.33 -10.72 -5.49
CA LYS A 27 25.36 -11.21 -6.88
C LYS A 27 24.75 -10.18 -7.81
N LEU A 28 25.17 -10.22 -9.05
CA LEU A 28 24.65 -9.38 -10.11
C LEU A 28 23.95 -10.26 -11.17
N PRO A 29 22.74 -9.88 -11.62
CA PRO A 29 22.09 -10.50 -12.77
C PRO A 29 22.81 -10.08 -14.08
N PRO A 30 22.41 -10.62 -15.23
CA PRO A 30 22.95 -10.19 -16.53
C PRO A 30 22.89 -8.67 -16.72
N LYS A 31 23.90 -8.12 -17.42
CA LYS A 31 24.05 -6.68 -17.64
C LYS A 31 22.79 -6.00 -18.22
N GLU A 32 22.09 -6.67 -19.11
CA GLU A 32 20.83 -6.15 -19.69
C GLU A 32 19.77 -5.85 -18.63
N VAL A 33 19.64 -6.70 -17.61
CA VAL A 33 18.71 -6.51 -16.48
C VAL A 33 19.14 -5.32 -15.63
N ILE A 34 20.46 -5.18 -15.38
CA ILE A 34 21.02 -4.03 -14.65
C ILE A 34 20.72 -2.73 -15.39
N ASP A 35 20.98 -2.69 -16.70
CA ASP A 35 20.76 -1.50 -17.54
C ASP A 35 19.29 -1.05 -17.54
N ILE A 36 18.34 -2.02 -17.56
CA ILE A 36 16.91 -1.71 -17.45
C ILE A 36 16.56 -1.11 -16.07
N LEU A 37 17.07 -1.74 -14.98
CA LEU A 37 16.79 -1.30 -13.61
C LEU A 37 17.39 0.07 -13.29
N ASP A 38 18.57 0.37 -13.85
CA ASP A 38 19.27 1.63 -13.63
C ASP A 38 18.72 2.78 -14.50
N THR A 39 17.85 2.48 -15.48
CA THR A 39 17.18 3.52 -16.27
C THR A 39 16.26 4.35 -15.38
N PRO A 40 16.37 5.69 -15.41
CA PRO A 40 15.49 6.55 -14.62
C PRO A 40 14.02 6.26 -14.89
N PRO A 41 13.20 6.13 -13.85
CA PRO A 41 11.75 5.90 -14.03
C PRO A 41 11.07 7.15 -14.58
N LEU A 42 9.90 6.97 -15.16
CA LEU A 42 9.05 8.11 -15.53
C LEU A 42 8.71 8.95 -14.29
N PRO A 43 8.66 10.28 -14.40
CA PRO A 43 8.30 11.14 -13.29
C PRO A 43 6.86 10.85 -12.84
N ARG A 44 6.60 11.01 -11.55
CA ARG A 44 5.24 11.02 -11.02
C ARG A 44 4.54 12.29 -11.44
N VAL A 45 3.31 12.17 -11.91
CA VAL A 45 2.51 13.30 -12.40
C VAL A 45 1.36 13.57 -11.44
N SER A 46 1.17 14.84 -11.05
CA SER A 46 -0.02 15.29 -10.34
C SER A 46 -0.54 16.59 -10.94
N LEU A 47 -1.88 16.73 -10.97
CA LEU A 47 -2.54 17.95 -11.42
C LEU A 47 -2.82 18.87 -10.25
N GLY A 48 -2.62 20.16 -10.44
CA GLY A 48 -3.07 21.17 -9.48
C GLY A 48 -4.60 21.18 -9.38
N PRO A 49 -5.18 21.50 -8.21
CA PRO A 49 -6.63 21.51 -7.99
C PRO A 49 -7.41 22.40 -8.96
N ALA A 50 -6.80 23.46 -9.48
CA ALA A 50 -7.39 24.34 -10.48
C ALA A 50 -7.45 23.71 -11.89
N GLY A 51 -6.78 22.57 -12.14
CA GLY A 51 -6.74 21.88 -13.43
C GLY A 51 -6.02 22.66 -14.53
N ASP A 52 -5.15 23.61 -14.19
CA ASP A 52 -4.40 24.47 -15.12
C ASP A 52 -2.88 24.21 -15.11
N MET A 53 -2.39 23.54 -14.06
CA MET A 53 -0.99 23.21 -13.87
C MET A 53 -0.79 21.71 -13.61
N MET A 54 0.37 21.22 -14.02
CA MET A 54 0.84 19.85 -13.82
C MET A 54 2.20 19.88 -13.11
N LEU A 55 2.40 19.00 -12.14
CA LEU A 55 3.68 18.78 -11.49
C LEU A 55 4.26 17.44 -11.94
N LEU A 56 5.50 17.46 -12.40
CA LEU A 56 6.31 16.29 -12.73
C LEU A 56 7.36 16.13 -11.64
N ALA A 57 7.31 15.04 -10.90
CA ALA A 57 8.23 14.76 -9.79
C ALA A 57 9.13 13.57 -10.13
N GLU A 58 10.40 13.85 -10.41
CA GLU A 58 11.42 12.83 -10.61
C GLU A 58 11.79 12.21 -9.25
N TYR A 59 12.10 10.92 -9.22
CA TYR A 59 12.41 10.22 -7.97
C TYR A 59 13.46 9.14 -8.15
N LEU A 60 14.16 8.80 -7.06
CA LEU A 60 15.08 7.69 -6.99
C LEU A 60 14.28 6.43 -6.55
N PRO A 61 14.17 5.41 -7.41
CA PRO A 61 13.33 4.24 -7.11
C PRO A 61 13.97 3.24 -6.15
N MET A 62 15.30 3.19 -6.11
CA MET A 62 16.09 2.22 -5.35
C MET A 62 17.19 2.95 -4.57
N PRO A 63 17.09 3.04 -3.23
CA PRO A 63 18.21 3.51 -2.41
C PRO A 63 19.38 2.52 -2.48
N SER A 64 20.55 2.93 -2.03
CA SER A 64 21.65 2.02 -1.80
C SER A 64 21.46 1.21 -0.52
N ILE A 65 22.12 0.05 -0.42
CA ILE A 65 22.14 -0.71 0.84
C ILE A 65 22.77 0.11 1.98
N ALA A 66 23.72 0.98 1.67
CA ALA A 66 24.30 1.91 2.64
C ALA A 66 23.25 2.89 3.21
N ASP A 67 22.28 3.32 2.39
CA ASP A 67 21.17 4.13 2.90
C ASP A 67 20.25 3.32 3.84
N LEU A 68 20.03 2.03 3.53
CA LEU A 68 19.25 1.14 4.41
C LEU A 68 19.98 0.82 5.72
N ALA A 69 21.29 0.75 5.69
CA ALA A 69 22.12 0.48 6.87
C ALA A 69 22.26 1.67 7.83
N ARG A 70 21.81 2.89 7.45
CA ARG A 70 21.87 4.05 8.35
C ARG A 70 21.10 3.79 9.66
N PRO A 71 21.55 4.36 10.78
CA PRO A 71 20.89 4.17 12.08
C PRO A 71 19.38 4.43 12.05
N MET A 72 18.64 3.52 12.65
CA MET A 72 17.20 3.55 12.69
C MET A 72 16.72 3.08 14.08
N LEU A 73 15.79 3.84 14.66
CA LEU A 73 15.09 3.44 15.88
C LEU A 73 13.78 2.74 15.50
N ARG A 74 13.46 1.66 16.25
CA ARG A 74 12.22 0.89 16.11
C ARG A 74 11.42 1.08 17.39
N LEU A 75 10.44 2.00 17.36
CA LEU A 75 9.74 2.48 18.54
C LEU A 75 8.24 2.61 18.26
N ALA A 76 7.42 1.98 19.10
CA ALA A 76 5.96 2.09 19.05
C ALA A 76 5.34 1.82 17.66
N GLY A 77 5.87 0.81 16.94
CA GLY A 77 5.43 0.46 15.58
C GLY A 77 6.01 1.35 14.48
N LEU A 78 6.84 2.33 14.85
CA LEU A 78 7.48 3.25 13.90
C LEU A 78 8.94 2.91 13.66
N ARG A 79 9.42 3.27 12.49
CA ARG A 79 10.85 3.30 12.12
C ARG A 79 11.26 4.75 11.94
N ILE A 80 12.12 5.22 12.82
CA ILE A 80 12.53 6.62 12.93
C ILE A 80 13.99 6.77 12.52
N THR A 81 14.30 7.77 11.70
CA THR A 81 15.67 8.20 11.43
C THR A 81 16.04 9.25 12.47
N PRO A 82 16.88 8.93 13.48
CA PRO A 82 17.14 9.83 14.60
C PRO A 82 17.82 11.13 14.17
N ALA A 83 18.70 11.09 13.18
CA ALA A 83 19.42 12.25 12.68
C ALA A 83 18.50 13.32 12.08
N SER A 84 17.45 12.93 11.37
CA SER A 84 16.52 13.87 10.73
C SER A 84 15.25 14.15 11.54
N ASN A 85 15.00 13.43 12.63
CA ASN A 85 13.76 13.49 13.42
C ASN A 85 12.49 13.26 12.59
N GLY A 86 12.53 12.26 11.75
CA GLY A 86 11.41 11.88 10.88
C GLY A 86 11.27 10.37 10.70
N ARG A 87 10.18 9.95 10.10
CA ARG A 87 10.02 8.55 9.69
C ARG A 87 11.10 8.14 8.70
N ARG A 88 11.50 6.89 8.77
CA ARG A 88 12.43 6.29 7.80
C ARG A 88 11.85 6.41 6.39
N GLN A 89 12.59 7.07 5.51
CA GLN A 89 12.26 7.18 4.10
C GLN A 89 13.24 6.34 3.26
N THR A 90 12.70 5.57 2.31
CA THR A 90 13.47 4.78 1.35
C THR A 90 13.36 5.30 -0.07
N MET A 91 12.47 6.26 -0.31
CA MET A 91 12.24 6.84 -1.63
C MET A 91 12.15 8.37 -1.52
N PHE A 92 12.92 9.05 -2.34
CA PHE A 92 12.96 10.51 -2.36
C PHE A 92 12.64 11.06 -3.75
N THR A 93 11.89 12.14 -3.81
CA THR A 93 11.79 13.00 -4.99
C THR A 93 13.10 13.77 -5.13
N THR A 94 13.65 13.83 -6.35
CA THR A 94 14.96 14.43 -6.63
C THR A 94 14.89 15.69 -7.46
N ALA A 95 13.81 15.87 -8.24
CA ALA A 95 13.56 17.08 -9.00
C ALA A 95 12.05 17.31 -9.19
N LEU A 96 11.68 18.56 -9.37
CA LEU A 96 10.32 19.03 -9.58
C LEU A 96 10.26 19.91 -10.83
N THR A 97 9.34 19.63 -11.74
CA THR A 97 9.05 20.46 -12.91
C THR A 97 7.58 20.82 -12.93
N LEU A 98 7.28 22.10 -13.03
CA LEU A 98 5.93 22.65 -13.15
C LEU A 98 5.63 22.91 -14.62
N LYS A 99 4.48 22.43 -15.09
CA LYS A 99 4.06 22.54 -16.49
C LYS A 99 2.67 23.15 -16.59
N SER A 100 2.55 24.18 -17.40
CA SER A 100 1.26 24.80 -17.73
C SER A 100 0.48 23.89 -18.70
N ILE A 101 -0.76 23.54 -18.30
CA ILE A 101 -1.66 22.76 -19.17
C ILE A 101 -2.12 23.60 -20.38
N LYS A 102 -2.21 24.93 -20.24
CA LYS A 102 -2.70 25.81 -21.28
C LYS A 102 -1.77 25.86 -22.50
N ASP A 103 -0.49 26.13 -22.28
CA ASP A 103 0.49 26.40 -23.34
C ASP A 103 1.66 25.44 -23.37
N GLY A 104 1.75 24.50 -22.42
CA GLY A 104 2.81 23.49 -22.35
C GLY A 104 4.14 24.01 -21.79
N THR A 105 4.22 25.28 -21.31
CA THR A 105 5.45 25.86 -20.75
C THR A 105 5.88 25.05 -19.52
N GLU A 106 7.15 24.66 -19.50
CA GLU A 106 7.78 23.95 -18.37
C GLU A 106 8.76 24.84 -17.64
N LYS A 107 8.76 24.74 -16.31
CA LYS A 107 9.69 25.43 -15.42
C LYS A 107 10.19 24.46 -14.36
N LYS A 108 11.50 24.24 -14.30
CA LYS A 108 12.12 23.44 -13.26
C LYS A 108 12.20 24.25 -11.97
N VAL A 109 11.81 23.64 -10.85
CA VAL A 109 11.94 24.25 -9.53
C VAL A 109 13.41 24.24 -9.13
N PRO A 110 14.03 25.41 -8.85
CA PRO A 110 15.42 25.48 -8.43
C PRO A 110 15.57 24.87 -7.02
N LEU A 111 16.37 23.81 -6.92
CA LEU A 111 16.64 23.07 -5.70
C LEU A 111 18.15 22.98 -5.46
N PRO A 112 18.62 22.92 -4.21
CA PRO A 112 20.02 22.62 -3.91
C PRO A 112 20.47 21.29 -4.51
N PRO A 113 21.74 21.17 -4.95
CA PRO A 113 22.27 19.91 -5.48
C PRO A 113 22.07 18.74 -4.51
N GLY A 114 21.68 17.56 -5.05
CA GLY A 114 21.46 16.36 -4.27
C GLY A 114 20.24 16.43 -3.32
N ALA A 115 19.28 17.31 -3.58
CA ALA A 115 18.09 17.44 -2.74
C ALA A 115 17.31 16.13 -2.65
N ARG A 116 17.00 15.74 -1.42
CA ARG A 116 16.12 14.60 -1.10
C ARG A 116 14.80 15.16 -0.58
N LEU A 117 13.76 15.05 -1.38
CA LEU A 117 12.46 15.62 -1.05
C LEU A 117 11.45 14.53 -0.68
N GLY A 118 10.54 14.87 0.24
CA GLY A 118 9.31 14.15 0.44
C GLY A 118 8.33 14.38 -0.71
N MET A 119 7.17 13.70 -0.68
CA MET A 119 6.13 13.89 -1.69
C MET A 119 5.59 15.32 -1.63
N PRO A 120 5.63 16.08 -2.74
CA PRO A 120 5.09 17.43 -2.76
C PRO A 120 3.56 17.42 -2.68
N GLN A 121 3.01 18.47 -2.03
CA GLN A 121 1.57 18.67 -1.89
C GLN A 121 1.16 20.01 -2.48
N TRP A 122 0.11 20.00 -3.32
CA TRP A 122 -0.51 21.22 -3.83
C TRP A 122 -1.23 21.99 -2.72
N SER A 123 -1.15 23.30 -2.77
CA SER A 123 -2.10 24.15 -2.04
C SER A 123 -3.51 23.99 -2.59
N PHE A 124 -4.53 24.20 -1.77
CA PHE A 124 -5.92 23.98 -2.17
C PHE A 124 -6.36 24.87 -3.34
N ASP A 125 -5.75 26.06 -3.47
CA ASP A 125 -5.98 26.97 -4.60
C ASP A 125 -5.12 26.66 -5.84
N GLY A 126 -4.24 25.66 -5.78
CA GLY A 126 -3.35 25.25 -6.88
C GLY A 126 -2.23 26.25 -7.21
N ARG A 127 -2.03 27.31 -6.39
CA ARG A 127 -1.02 28.35 -6.67
C ARG A 127 0.37 28.02 -6.16
N ARG A 128 0.48 27.04 -5.26
CA ARG A 128 1.74 26.65 -4.61
C ARG A 128 1.84 25.14 -4.47
N ILE A 129 3.08 24.69 -4.29
CA ILE A 129 3.38 23.33 -3.79
C ILE A 129 4.24 23.46 -2.54
N ALA A 130 3.97 22.63 -1.53
CA ALA A 130 4.79 22.50 -0.33
C ALA A 130 5.43 21.11 -0.28
N PHE A 131 6.65 21.02 0.19
CA PHE A 131 7.39 19.76 0.28
C PHE A 131 8.44 19.81 1.38
N LEU A 132 8.73 18.64 1.95
CA LEU A 132 9.81 18.44 2.91
C LEU A 132 11.13 18.23 2.17
N ARG A 133 12.20 18.82 2.67
CA ARG A 133 13.58 18.54 2.28
C ARG A 133 14.30 17.86 3.43
N TYR A 134 14.76 16.65 3.20
CA TYR A 134 15.48 15.82 4.17
C TYR A 134 16.97 16.10 4.10
N LEU A 135 17.53 16.51 5.23
CA LEU A 135 18.96 16.72 5.46
C LEU A 135 19.50 15.62 6.38
N ASP A 136 20.81 15.54 6.52
CA ASP A 136 21.42 14.58 7.44
C ASP A 136 21.21 14.97 8.93
N ASN A 137 20.83 16.23 9.21
CA ASN A 137 20.64 16.76 10.57
C ASN A 137 19.24 17.33 10.82
N GLY A 138 18.25 17.07 9.96
CA GLY A 138 16.88 17.56 10.15
C GLY A 138 16.05 17.59 8.88
N ILE A 139 14.86 18.17 8.99
CA ILE A 139 13.91 18.30 7.89
C ILE A 139 13.48 19.77 7.79
N GLU A 140 13.53 20.31 6.59
CA GLU A 140 13.05 21.67 6.25
C GLU A 140 11.70 21.59 5.53
N LEU A 141 10.87 22.59 5.71
CA LEU A 141 9.69 22.84 4.89
C LEU A 141 10.01 23.86 3.80
N TRP A 142 9.72 23.51 2.56
CA TRP A 142 9.87 24.38 1.39
C TRP A 142 8.52 24.65 0.73
N VAL A 143 8.39 25.80 0.11
CA VAL A 143 7.24 26.16 -0.73
C VAL A 143 7.74 26.71 -2.06
N ALA A 144 7.11 26.27 -3.16
CA ALA A 144 7.34 26.83 -4.50
C ALA A 144 6.04 27.42 -5.07
N ASP A 145 6.18 28.51 -5.81
CA ASP A 145 5.10 29.10 -6.59
C ASP A 145 4.85 28.26 -7.86
N ALA A 146 3.62 27.91 -8.12
CA ALA A 146 3.27 27.00 -9.21
C ALA A 146 3.44 27.60 -10.61
N ARG A 147 3.48 28.93 -10.75
CA ARG A 147 3.61 29.63 -12.05
C ARG A 147 5.03 30.10 -12.33
N THR A 148 5.73 30.60 -11.31
CA THR A 148 7.10 31.09 -11.46
C THR A 148 8.13 30.00 -11.26
N ALA A 149 7.79 28.93 -10.54
CA ALA A 149 8.65 27.87 -10.03
C ALA A 149 9.68 28.37 -8.98
N GLU A 150 9.59 29.61 -8.54
CA GLU A 150 10.44 30.10 -7.46
C GLU A 150 10.16 29.35 -6.17
N ALA A 151 11.21 28.83 -5.54
CA ALA A 151 11.12 28.04 -4.33
C ALA A 151 11.97 28.64 -3.21
N LYS A 152 11.45 28.56 -1.98
CA LYS A 152 12.17 29.03 -0.79
C LYS A 152 11.90 28.13 0.41
N PRO A 153 12.86 27.98 1.34
CA PRO A 153 12.58 27.38 2.63
C PRO A 153 11.67 28.30 3.45
N LEU A 154 10.69 27.70 4.12
CA LEU A 154 9.88 28.37 5.14
C LEU A 154 10.41 28.15 6.55
N THR A 155 11.16 27.04 6.76
CA THR A 155 11.77 26.72 8.05
C THR A 155 13.22 26.33 7.85
N GLY A 156 14.01 26.41 8.94
CA GLY A 156 15.24 25.65 9.04
C GLY A 156 14.98 24.16 9.22
N PRO A 157 16.01 23.35 9.52
CA PRO A 157 15.91 21.89 9.67
C PRO A 157 15.31 21.47 11.04
N VAL A 158 14.13 21.99 11.35
CA VAL A 158 13.49 21.89 12.68
C VAL A 158 12.18 21.12 12.69
N LEU A 159 11.78 20.52 11.55
CA LEU A 159 10.52 19.78 11.51
C LEU A 159 10.59 18.47 12.27
N ASN A 160 9.45 18.14 12.90
CA ASN A 160 9.17 16.82 13.46
C ASN A 160 8.17 16.09 12.54
N ALA A 161 8.64 15.08 11.83
CA ALA A 161 7.84 14.25 10.95
C ALA A 161 7.80 12.77 11.43
N VAL A 162 7.76 12.57 12.75
CA VAL A 162 7.74 11.23 13.37
C VAL A 162 6.32 10.67 13.42
N LEU A 163 5.34 11.41 13.96
CA LEU A 163 3.97 10.90 14.12
C LEU A 163 3.07 11.19 12.90
N ASN A 164 3.37 12.24 12.14
CA ASN A 164 2.55 12.71 11.02
C ASN A 164 3.42 13.16 9.83
N SER A 165 2.79 13.83 8.84
CA SER A 165 3.47 14.30 7.63
C SER A 165 4.37 15.54 7.83
N GLY A 166 4.45 16.08 9.05
CA GLY A 166 5.23 17.26 9.38
C GLY A 166 4.55 18.60 9.08
N PHE A 167 3.58 18.67 8.19
CA PHE A 167 2.79 19.86 7.89
C PHE A 167 1.41 19.56 7.33
N ALA A 168 0.51 20.57 7.36
CA ALA A 168 -0.79 20.56 6.70
C ALA A 168 -1.14 21.97 6.17
N TRP A 169 -1.81 22.04 5.02
CA TRP A 169 -2.33 23.32 4.49
C TRP A 169 -3.49 23.85 5.34
N MET A 170 -3.51 25.16 5.58
CA MET A 170 -4.66 25.83 6.15
C MET A 170 -5.69 26.16 5.06
N PRO A 171 -7.00 26.22 5.38
CA PRO A 171 -8.03 26.73 4.49
C PRO A 171 -7.63 28.09 3.90
N GLY A 172 -7.93 28.29 2.60
CA GLY A 172 -7.53 29.49 1.87
C GLY A 172 -6.07 29.53 1.44
N SER A 173 -5.27 28.50 1.74
CA SER A 173 -3.90 28.30 1.23
C SER A 173 -2.88 29.41 1.58
N GLY A 174 -3.22 30.30 2.53
CA GLY A 174 -2.34 31.40 2.96
C GLY A 174 -1.32 31.02 4.04
N ALA A 175 -1.51 29.90 4.72
CA ALA A 175 -0.67 29.44 5.81
C ALA A 175 -0.55 27.91 5.84
N LEU A 176 0.43 27.43 6.60
CA LEU A 176 0.65 26.02 6.90
C LEU A 176 0.65 25.80 8.41
N LEU A 177 0.05 24.71 8.87
CA LEU A 177 0.33 24.12 10.17
C LEU A 177 1.56 23.26 10.04
N VAL A 178 2.51 23.40 10.95
CA VAL A 178 3.81 22.73 10.91
C VAL A 178 4.09 22.13 12.27
N PHE A 179 4.59 20.92 12.30
CA PHE A 179 5.03 20.27 13.51
C PHE A 179 6.53 20.46 13.62
N ILE A 180 6.97 21.13 14.68
CA ILE A 180 8.39 21.41 14.89
C ILE A 180 8.92 20.67 16.11
N VAL A 181 10.19 20.36 16.08
CA VAL A 181 10.93 19.80 17.21
C VAL A 181 10.92 20.82 18.35
N VAL A 182 10.60 20.37 19.56
CA VAL A 182 10.60 21.24 20.75
C VAL A 182 12.03 21.72 21.01
N PRO A 183 12.30 23.03 20.96
CA PRO A 183 13.67 23.55 21.06
C PRO A 183 14.39 23.15 22.36
N GLU A 184 13.65 23.10 23.45
CA GLU A 184 14.18 22.87 24.81
C GLU A 184 14.30 21.39 25.17
N ARG A 185 14.08 20.44 24.25
CA ARG A 185 14.10 18.99 24.57
C ARG A 185 15.47 18.45 25.00
N GLY A 186 16.56 19.22 24.77
CA GLY A 186 17.93 18.78 25.09
C GLY A 186 18.48 17.66 24.20
N ASN A 187 19.42 16.89 24.75
CA ASN A 187 19.99 15.73 24.07
C ASN A 187 19.09 14.50 24.19
N PRO A 188 19.17 13.54 23.25
CA PRO A 188 18.46 12.28 23.37
C PRO A 188 18.89 11.52 24.63
N PRO A 189 17.97 10.75 25.25
CA PRO A 189 18.31 9.87 26.37
C PRO A 189 19.52 9.00 26.08
N ALA A 190 20.45 8.91 27.03
CA ALA A 190 21.59 8.02 26.90
C ALA A 190 21.15 6.56 27.08
N ALA A 191 21.69 5.68 26.26
CA ALA A 191 21.45 4.24 26.41
C ALA A 191 22.02 3.78 27.77
N PRO A 192 21.30 2.95 28.54
CA PRO A 192 21.83 2.36 29.74
C PRO A 192 23.01 1.43 29.39
N GLU A 193 24.10 1.50 30.14
CA GLU A 193 25.27 0.63 29.95
C GLU A 193 24.93 -0.84 30.17
N VAL A 194 23.98 -1.11 31.06
CA VAL A 194 23.44 -2.45 31.34
C VAL A 194 21.91 -2.40 31.37
N PRO A 195 21.22 -3.48 30.96
CA PRO A 195 19.77 -3.54 31.07
C PRO A 195 19.32 -3.35 32.52
N GLY A 196 18.32 -2.48 32.76
CA GLY A 196 17.77 -2.21 34.09
C GLY A 196 16.93 -3.38 34.68
N GLY A 197 16.60 -4.37 33.83
CA GLY A 197 15.80 -5.54 34.22
C GLY A 197 15.31 -6.30 32.98
N PRO A 198 14.58 -7.43 33.19
CA PRO A 198 13.95 -8.17 32.10
C PRO A 198 12.76 -7.38 31.55
N ASN A 199 12.43 -7.66 30.28
CA ASN A 199 11.17 -7.20 29.70
C ASN A 199 10.03 -8.09 30.26
N ILE A 200 9.07 -7.49 30.96
CA ILE A 200 7.93 -8.19 31.53
C ILE A 200 6.67 -7.72 30.81
N GLN A 201 5.92 -8.69 30.27
CA GLN A 201 4.58 -8.46 29.74
C GLN A 201 3.58 -9.26 30.56
N GLU A 202 2.49 -8.62 30.97
CA GLU A 202 1.46 -9.20 31.81
C GLU A 202 0.08 -9.00 31.19
N THR A 203 -0.80 -9.97 31.32
CA THR A 203 -2.21 -9.86 30.97
C THR A 203 -3.07 -10.11 32.17
N ALA A 204 -4.08 -9.27 32.37
CA ALA A 204 -4.98 -9.31 33.56
C ALA A 204 -6.33 -9.96 33.23
N GLY A 205 -6.38 -10.96 32.36
CA GLY A 205 -7.59 -11.70 32.04
C GLY A 205 -8.56 -10.95 31.09
N LYS A 206 -8.10 -9.89 30.43
CA LYS A 206 -8.86 -9.18 29.40
C LYS A 206 -8.50 -9.71 28.00
N PHE A 207 -9.47 -9.73 27.11
CA PHE A 207 -9.21 -9.97 25.70
C PHE A 207 -8.37 -8.82 25.14
N ALA A 208 -7.28 -9.13 24.44
CA ALA A 208 -6.42 -8.16 23.80
C ALA A 208 -6.44 -8.32 22.27
N LYS A 209 -6.06 -7.26 21.58
CA LYS A 209 -5.86 -7.28 20.14
C LYS A 209 -4.81 -8.32 19.79
N VAL A 210 -5.14 -9.23 18.90
CA VAL A 210 -4.38 -10.47 18.66
C VAL A 210 -3.42 -10.38 17.48
N SER A 211 -3.36 -9.23 16.80
CA SER A 211 -2.38 -8.98 15.75
C SER A 211 -0.96 -8.98 16.33
N THR A 212 -0.06 -9.67 15.66
CA THR A 212 1.36 -9.61 16.01
C THR A 212 1.97 -8.34 15.45
N TYR A 213 2.46 -7.48 16.32
CA TYR A 213 3.12 -6.24 15.92
C TYR A 213 4.62 -6.34 16.14
N GLN A 214 5.38 -5.64 15.29
CA GLN A 214 6.81 -5.44 15.47
C GLN A 214 7.13 -4.00 15.87
N ASP A 215 8.39 -3.79 16.25
CA ASP A 215 8.92 -2.47 16.56
C ASP A 215 8.18 -1.76 17.73
N LEU A 216 7.54 -2.54 18.64
CA LEU A 216 6.85 -2.01 19.84
C LEU A 216 7.84 -1.50 20.89
N LEU A 217 7.33 -0.70 21.82
CA LEU A 217 8.08 -0.31 23.02
C LEU A 217 8.30 -1.54 23.92
N LYS A 218 9.52 -1.71 24.43
CA LYS A 218 9.90 -2.89 25.24
C LYS A 218 10.49 -2.52 26.58
N THR A 219 11.11 -1.35 26.69
CA THR A 219 11.87 -0.91 27.85
C THR A 219 11.53 0.54 28.20
N PRO A 220 11.77 0.97 29.46
CA PRO A 220 11.66 2.39 29.81
C PRO A 220 12.56 3.30 28.96
N TYR A 221 13.68 2.78 28.47
CA TYR A 221 14.54 3.51 27.54
C TYR A 221 13.88 3.74 26.16
N ASP A 222 13.18 2.72 25.61
CA ASP A 222 12.41 2.89 24.38
C ASP A 222 11.29 3.93 24.56
N GLU A 223 10.63 3.92 25.73
CA GLU A 223 9.60 4.91 26.06
C GLU A 223 10.18 6.33 26.11
N ALA A 224 11.33 6.51 26.77
CA ALA A 224 12.01 7.79 26.82
C ALA A 224 12.47 8.27 25.42
N LEU A 225 12.97 7.37 24.59
CA LEU A 225 13.33 7.68 23.21
C LEU A 225 12.09 8.07 22.38
N PHE A 226 11.01 7.31 22.50
CA PHE A 226 9.75 7.64 21.81
C PHE A 226 9.25 9.03 22.22
N GLU A 227 9.23 9.33 23.53
CA GLU A 227 8.86 10.64 24.04
C GLU A 227 9.74 11.75 23.45
N TYR A 228 11.05 11.54 23.42
CA TYR A 228 12.01 12.50 22.90
C TYR A 228 11.79 12.82 21.41
N TYR A 229 11.60 11.79 20.55
CA TYR A 229 11.49 11.98 19.11
C TYR A 229 10.07 12.34 18.66
N ALA A 230 9.03 11.82 19.31
CA ALA A 230 7.65 12.01 18.89
C ALA A 230 7.03 13.34 19.37
N ARG A 231 7.60 13.97 20.42
CA ARG A 231 7.06 15.21 20.97
C ARG A 231 7.30 16.38 20.02
N ALA A 232 6.23 17.08 19.66
CA ALA A 232 6.25 18.20 18.71
C ALA A 232 5.47 19.41 19.23
N GLN A 233 5.84 20.60 18.73
CA GLN A 233 5.10 21.85 18.89
C GLN A 233 4.38 22.17 17.58
N ILE A 234 3.07 22.37 17.62
CA ILE A 234 2.31 22.85 16.47
C ILE A 234 2.59 24.35 16.31
N THR A 235 2.87 24.77 15.08
CA THR A 235 3.17 26.14 14.72
C THR A 235 2.44 26.50 13.41
N ARG A 236 1.75 27.60 13.38
CA ARG A 236 1.17 28.16 12.15
C ARG A 236 2.18 29.09 11.50
N ILE A 237 2.47 28.90 10.21
CA ILE A 237 3.39 29.76 9.43
C ILE A 237 2.60 30.44 8.32
N ASP A 238 2.61 31.74 8.28
CA ASP A 238 2.09 32.54 7.18
C ASP A 238 3.10 32.56 6.01
N ILE A 239 2.65 32.17 4.82
CA ILE A 239 3.53 31.94 3.66
C ILE A 239 4.05 33.27 3.08
N ALA A 240 3.22 34.31 3.11
CA ALA A 240 3.59 35.61 2.51
C ALA A 240 4.64 36.31 3.35
N THR A 241 4.46 36.34 4.67
CA THR A 241 5.32 37.06 5.61
C THR A 241 6.43 36.21 6.23
N GLY A 242 6.25 34.86 6.25
CA GLY A 242 7.12 33.96 6.99
C GLY A 242 6.93 34.02 8.52
N GLN A 243 5.97 34.78 9.00
CA GLN A 243 5.70 34.88 10.43
C GLN A 243 5.16 33.56 10.97
N SER A 244 5.68 33.13 12.11
CA SER A 244 5.28 31.92 12.82
C SER A 244 4.53 32.25 14.09
N GLN A 245 3.50 31.46 14.39
CA GLN A 245 2.70 31.55 15.60
C GLN A 245 2.59 30.17 16.23
N ILE A 246 2.97 30.06 17.49
CA ILE A 246 2.77 28.82 18.28
C ILE A 246 1.27 28.59 18.46
N VAL A 247 0.84 27.33 18.30
CA VAL A 247 -0.54 26.87 18.49
C VAL A 247 -0.55 25.78 19.55
N GLY A 248 -1.18 26.05 20.69
CA GLY A 248 -1.26 25.15 21.82
C GLY A 248 0.08 24.85 22.50
N SER A 249 0.16 23.75 23.22
CA SER A 249 1.33 23.28 23.97
C SER A 249 2.05 22.14 23.26
N PRO A 250 3.34 21.88 23.57
CA PRO A 250 4.01 20.69 23.04
C PRO A 250 3.33 19.39 23.45
N GLY A 251 3.23 18.43 22.51
CA GLY A 251 2.56 17.15 22.76
C GLY A 251 2.89 16.08 21.72
N PHE A 252 2.21 14.94 21.81
CA PHE A 252 2.34 13.82 20.87
C PHE A 252 1.12 13.83 19.95
N TYR A 253 1.22 14.46 18.81
CA TYR A 253 0.13 14.69 17.87
C TYR A 253 0.16 13.70 16.71
N LEU A 254 -0.74 12.71 16.74
CA LEU A 254 -0.96 11.84 15.57
C LEU A 254 -1.54 12.65 14.41
N TYR A 255 -2.38 13.62 14.74
CA TYR A 255 -3.16 14.36 13.76
C TYR A 255 -3.46 15.78 14.27
N ALA A 256 -3.49 16.74 13.37
CA ALA A 256 -4.01 18.08 13.62
C ALA A 256 -4.54 18.64 12.31
N GLU A 257 -5.85 18.92 12.25
CA GLU A 257 -6.54 19.36 11.04
C GLU A 257 -7.42 20.58 11.31
N PRO A 258 -7.27 21.67 10.52
CA PRO A 258 -8.14 22.82 10.64
C PRO A 258 -9.57 22.51 10.17
N SER A 259 -10.58 23.14 10.82
CA SER A 259 -11.95 23.15 10.32
C SER A 259 -12.03 23.86 8.96
N PRO A 260 -13.07 23.59 8.14
CA PRO A 260 -13.22 24.23 6.82
C PRO A 260 -13.17 25.76 6.84
N ASP A 261 -13.66 26.41 7.91
CA ASP A 261 -13.55 27.86 8.08
C ASP A 261 -12.23 28.35 8.67
N GLY A 262 -11.34 27.42 9.07
CA GLY A 262 -10.01 27.70 9.67
C GLY A 262 -10.06 28.30 11.07
N ASN A 263 -11.22 28.31 11.76
CA ASN A 263 -11.37 28.88 13.09
C ASN A 263 -11.09 27.90 14.22
N PHE A 264 -11.18 26.58 13.92
CA PHE A 264 -10.94 25.53 14.87
C PHE A 264 -9.91 24.53 14.35
N LEU A 265 -9.34 23.75 15.26
CA LEU A 265 -8.36 22.70 14.99
C LEU A 265 -8.81 21.43 15.69
N LEU A 266 -9.00 20.35 14.95
CA LEU A 266 -9.16 19.00 15.48
C LEU A 266 -7.77 18.42 15.74
N THR A 267 -7.52 17.92 16.95
CA THR A 267 -6.26 17.27 17.32
C THR A 267 -6.50 15.88 17.88
N HIS A 268 -5.64 14.93 17.52
CA HIS A 268 -5.53 13.61 18.14
C HIS A 268 -4.23 13.57 18.94
N ARG A 269 -4.34 13.74 20.24
CA ARG A 269 -3.19 13.84 21.15
C ARG A 269 -3.02 12.54 21.93
N ILE A 270 -1.91 11.85 21.75
CA ILE A 270 -1.54 10.67 22.51
C ILE A 270 -1.32 11.04 23.98
N LYS A 271 -1.77 10.15 24.88
CA LYS A 271 -1.63 10.26 26.32
C LYS A 271 -0.68 9.19 26.88
N LYS A 272 -0.10 9.46 28.02
CA LYS A 272 0.60 8.46 28.83
C LYS A 272 -0.38 7.74 29.79
N PRO A 273 -0.07 6.50 30.22
CA PRO A 273 1.11 5.71 29.86
C PRO A 273 1.01 5.20 28.42
N PHE A 274 2.17 5.00 27.75
CA PHE A 274 2.22 4.41 26.41
C PHE A 274 2.02 2.90 26.51
N SER A 275 1.39 2.29 25.47
CA SER A 275 1.23 0.84 25.42
C SER A 275 2.50 0.15 24.94
N THR A 276 2.74 -1.05 25.46
CA THR A 276 3.78 -1.97 25.01
C THR A 276 3.24 -3.09 24.12
N SER A 277 1.91 -3.14 23.90
CA SER A 277 1.22 -4.21 23.17
C SER A 277 0.68 -3.81 21.79
N VAL A 278 0.53 -2.50 21.53
CA VAL A 278 0.04 -1.97 20.25
C VAL A 278 0.93 -0.84 19.73
N PRO A 279 0.88 -0.51 18.42
CA PRO A 279 1.61 0.63 17.85
C PRO A 279 1.01 1.96 18.32
N CYS A 280 1.78 3.05 18.16
CA CYS A 280 1.37 4.39 18.61
C CYS A 280 0.08 4.92 17.96
N SER A 281 -0.32 4.42 16.82
CA SER A 281 -1.62 4.71 16.19
C SER A 281 -2.80 4.27 17.07
N ASP A 282 -2.58 3.27 17.92
CA ASP A 282 -3.59 2.63 18.76
C ASP A 282 -3.42 3.01 20.25
N PHE A 283 -2.51 3.93 20.58
CA PHE A 283 -2.31 4.40 21.95
C PHE A 283 -3.51 5.18 22.48
N ALA A 284 -3.62 5.23 23.80
CA ALA A 284 -4.58 6.09 24.49
C ALA A 284 -4.42 7.54 24.00
N ARG A 285 -5.55 8.19 23.70
CA ARG A 285 -5.52 9.53 23.09
C ARG A 285 -6.74 10.36 23.46
N SER A 286 -6.55 11.67 23.51
CA SER A 286 -7.60 12.67 23.59
C SER A 286 -7.90 13.22 22.22
N ILE A 287 -9.18 13.29 21.88
CA ILE A 287 -9.70 13.95 20.69
C ILE A 287 -10.20 15.33 21.10
N GLU A 288 -9.52 16.35 20.64
CA GLU A 288 -9.74 17.70 21.13
C GLU A 288 -10.06 18.66 19.99
N VAL A 289 -11.00 19.58 20.23
CA VAL A 289 -11.22 20.75 19.40
C VAL A 289 -10.58 21.95 20.08
N TRP A 290 -9.69 22.61 19.40
CA TRP A 290 -9.03 23.86 19.82
C TRP A 290 -9.53 25.03 19.00
N ASP A 291 -9.44 26.22 19.54
CA ASP A 291 -9.58 27.44 18.73
C ASP A 291 -8.32 27.70 17.88
N ARG A 292 -8.38 28.72 17.04
CA ARG A 292 -7.28 29.10 16.14
C ARG A 292 -5.98 29.47 16.88
N ALA A 293 -6.05 29.87 18.14
CA ALA A 293 -4.91 30.21 18.98
C ALA A 293 -4.32 28.99 19.70
N GLY A 294 -5.02 27.86 19.67
CA GLY A 294 -4.62 26.61 20.34
C GLY A 294 -5.16 26.49 21.77
N ALA A 295 -6.16 27.31 22.14
CA ALA A 295 -6.87 27.09 23.41
C ALA A 295 -7.88 25.95 23.24
N LEU A 296 -7.96 25.08 24.25
CA LEU A 296 -8.90 23.96 24.29
C LEU A 296 -10.34 24.48 24.37
N VAL A 297 -11.15 24.14 23.35
CA VAL A 297 -12.59 24.43 23.32
C VAL A 297 -13.39 23.24 23.86
N ARG A 298 -13.05 22.01 23.41
CA ARG A 298 -13.78 20.81 23.77
C ARG A 298 -12.89 19.58 23.75
N ILE A 299 -12.97 18.72 24.75
CA ILE A 299 -12.59 17.30 24.63
C ILE A 299 -13.81 16.56 24.09
N VAL A 300 -13.70 16.10 22.83
CA VAL A 300 -14.78 15.37 22.14
C VAL A 300 -14.84 13.93 22.63
N ALA A 301 -13.67 13.31 22.79
CA ALA A 301 -13.53 11.95 23.31
C ALA A 301 -12.20 11.79 24.04
N ASP A 302 -12.23 10.97 25.09
CA ASP A 302 -11.05 10.51 25.81
C ASP A 302 -10.98 8.98 25.66
N LEU A 303 -10.12 8.51 24.77
CA LEU A 303 -10.07 7.15 24.30
C LEU A 303 -8.95 6.38 25.00
N PRO A 304 -9.22 5.15 25.50
CA PRO A 304 -8.19 4.24 25.95
C PRO A 304 -7.32 3.77 24.77
N ALA A 305 -6.26 3.02 25.05
CA ALA A 305 -5.53 2.31 24.00
C ALA A 305 -6.45 1.25 23.35
N ASP A 306 -6.35 1.10 22.03
CA ASP A 306 -7.16 0.17 21.25
C ASP A 306 -6.64 -1.28 21.39
N GLU A 307 -6.45 -1.74 22.63
CA GLU A 307 -5.96 -3.08 22.95
C GLU A 307 -7.05 -4.15 22.96
N GLU A 308 -8.30 -3.76 23.24
CA GLU A 308 -9.45 -4.66 23.40
C GLU A 308 -10.37 -4.66 22.15
N VAL A 309 -9.79 -4.65 20.96
CA VAL A 309 -10.58 -4.70 19.71
C VAL A 309 -10.84 -6.14 19.30
N PRO A 310 -12.10 -6.54 19.03
CA PRO A 310 -12.43 -7.88 18.57
C PRO A 310 -11.70 -8.25 17.28
N MET A 311 -11.50 -9.54 17.05
CA MET A 311 -10.91 -10.03 15.81
C MET A 311 -11.73 -9.59 14.60
N ASN A 312 -11.07 -8.97 13.60
CA ASN A 312 -11.71 -8.33 12.44
C ASN A 312 -12.75 -7.23 12.81
N GLY A 313 -12.73 -6.75 14.02
CA GLY A 313 -13.64 -5.75 14.56
C GLY A 313 -13.10 -4.32 14.50
N VAL A 314 -13.84 -3.44 15.15
CA VAL A 314 -13.50 -2.01 15.30
C VAL A 314 -13.59 -1.58 16.76
N PRO A 315 -12.90 -0.51 17.18
CA PRO A 315 -13.07 0.06 18.51
C PRO A 315 -14.54 0.42 18.80
N THR A 316 -14.98 0.24 20.04
CA THR A 316 -16.37 0.50 20.48
C THR A 316 -16.65 1.98 20.71
N GLY A 317 -15.61 2.78 21.02
CA GLY A 317 -15.73 4.22 21.23
C GLY A 317 -15.84 5.02 19.93
N PRO A 318 -15.91 6.34 20.06
CA PRO A 318 -15.86 7.26 18.93
C PRO A 318 -14.59 7.04 18.08
N ARG A 319 -14.76 6.93 16.78
CA ARG A 319 -13.68 6.67 15.83
C ARG A 319 -13.88 7.42 14.51
N GLU A 320 -12.83 7.53 13.70
CA GLU A 320 -12.86 8.12 12.35
C GLU A 320 -13.49 9.51 12.36
N PHE A 321 -12.86 10.42 13.07
CA PHE A 321 -13.28 11.81 13.16
C PHE A 321 -12.95 12.56 11.86
N GLU A 322 -13.92 13.32 11.33
CA GLU A 322 -13.72 14.14 10.15
C GLU A 322 -14.54 15.45 10.22
N TRP A 323 -14.06 16.52 9.58
CA TRP A 323 -14.84 17.71 9.36
C TRP A 323 -15.86 17.49 8.24
N GLN A 324 -17.14 17.84 8.51
CA GLN A 324 -18.17 17.78 7.47
C GLN A 324 -17.93 18.85 6.41
N PRO A 325 -17.70 18.47 5.13
CA PRO A 325 -17.52 19.43 4.05
C PRO A 325 -18.70 20.38 3.85
N LEU A 326 -18.41 21.59 3.36
CA LEU A 326 -19.38 22.65 3.09
C LEU A 326 -20.12 23.17 4.34
N LYS A 327 -19.63 22.83 5.53
CA LYS A 327 -20.03 23.43 6.81
C LYS A 327 -18.83 24.10 7.47
N PRO A 328 -19.00 25.27 8.13
CA PRO A 328 -17.90 26.02 8.70
C PRO A 328 -17.07 25.20 9.69
N ALA A 329 -17.74 24.57 10.66
CA ALA A 329 -17.08 23.70 11.67
C ALA A 329 -18.12 22.73 12.27
N THR A 330 -18.32 21.61 11.61
CA THR A 330 -19.13 20.48 12.11
C THR A 330 -18.26 19.25 12.07
N LEU A 331 -18.01 18.66 13.23
CA LEU A 331 -17.25 17.44 13.38
C LEU A 331 -18.19 16.23 13.31
N LEU A 332 -17.79 15.20 12.57
CA LEU A 332 -18.47 13.91 12.49
C LEU A 332 -17.56 12.82 13.07
N TRP A 333 -18.18 11.75 13.58
CA TRP A 333 -17.48 10.53 13.96
C TRP A 333 -18.42 9.33 13.95
N LYS A 334 -17.86 8.13 14.00
CA LYS A 334 -18.56 6.86 14.03
C LYS A 334 -18.50 6.22 15.41
N GLU A 335 -19.57 5.48 15.78
CA GLU A 335 -19.60 4.65 17.00
C GLU A 335 -20.21 3.29 16.67
N ALA A 336 -19.60 2.20 17.17
CA ALA A 336 -20.12 0.85 16.97
C ALA A 336 -21.30 0.56 17.88
N LEU A 337 -22.38 -0.02 17.33
CA LEU A 337 -23.60 -0.42 18.06
C LEU A 337 -23.64 -1.93 18.35
N ASP A 338 -22.73 -2.70 17.76
CA ASP A 338 -22.60 -4.16 17.89
C ASP A 338 -21.45 -4.57 18.84
N GLY A 339 -20.91 -3.63 19.61
CA GLY A 339 -19.73 -3.85 20.42
C GLY A 339 -18.43 -3.93 19.61
N GLY A 340 -18.43 -3.47 18.36
CA GLY A 340 -17.30 -3.53 17.45
C GLY A 340 -17.02 -4.92 16.86
N ASP A 341 -17.82 -5.92 17.22
CA ASP A 341 -17.61 -7.32 16.85
C ASP A 341 -18.46 -7.67 15.60
N PRO A 342 -17.82 -7.98 14.44
CA PRO A 342 -18.55 -8.34 13.23
C PRO A 342 -19.30 -9.69 13.33
N ALA A 343 -18.93 -10.56 14.27
CA ALA A 343 -19.61 -11.82 14.51
C ALA A 343 -20.91 -11.66 15.29
N LYS A 344 -21.08 -10.55 16.00
CA LYS A 344 -22.28 -10.27 16.80
C LYS A 344 -23.41 -9.77 15.90
N GLU A 345 -24.60 -10.35 16.06
CA GLU A 345 -25.82 -9.85 15.39
C GLU A 345 -26.30 -8.56 16.05
N ALA A 346 -26.60 -7.55 15.24
CA ALA A 346 -27.18 -6.29 15.66
C ALA A 346 -28.06 -5.70 14.56
N PRO A 347 -29.16 -4.99 14.91
CA PRO A 347 -30.04 -4.37 13.90
C PRO A 347 -29.37 -3.23 13.14
N PHE A 348 -28.43 -2.56 13.78
CA PHE A 348 -27.53 -1.57 13.20
C PHE A 348 -26.12 -1.80 13.74
N ARG A 349 -25.13 -1.65 12.89
CA ARG A 349 -23.73 -1.86 13.26
C ARG A 349 -23.02 -0.58 13.66
N ASP A 350 -23.36 0.54 13.04
CA ASP A 350 -22.78 1.84 13.36
C ASP A 350 -23.82 2.93 13.50
N ARG A 351 -23.48 3.96 14.25
CA ARG A 351 -24.13 5.27 14.20
C ARG A 351 -23.09 6.35 13.89
N ILE A 352 -23.53 7.38 13.16
CA ILE A 352 -22.76 8.56 12.85
C ILE A 352 -23.27 9.71 13.71
N MET A 353 -22.35 10.35 14.42
CA MET A 353 -22.61 11.47 15.31
C MET A 353 -22.07 12.77 14.72
N ALA A 354 -22.68 13.89 15.04
CA ALA A 354 -22.25 15.21 14.64
C ALA A 354 -22.21 16.17 15.84
N LEU A 355 -21.21 17.06 15.86
CA LEU A 355 -21.10 18.14 16.81
C LEU A 355 -20.61 19.40 16.08
N SER A 356 -21.41 20.46 16.13
CA SER A 356 -21.14 21.73 15.45
C SER A 356 -20.61 22.79 16.42
N ALA A 357 -19.85 23.75 15.88
CA ALA A 357 -19.47 24.96 16.61
C ALA A 357 -20.69 25.65 17.21
N PRO A 358 -20.56 26.25 18.40
CA PRO A 358 -19.34 26.47 19.20
C PRO A 358 -18.93 25.28 20.09
N PHE A 359 -19.40 24.05 19.86
CA PHE A 359 -19.08 22.79 20.54
C PHE A 359 -19.52 22.71 22.00
N THR A 360 -20.47 23.55 22.41
CA THR A 360 -21.02 23.60 23.78
C THR A 360 -22.23 22.67 23.96
N GLY A 361 -22.89 22.29 22.87
CA GLY A 361 -24.05 21.42 22.87
C GLY A 361 -23.74 19.94 23.01
N ALA A 362 -24.79 19.12 22.99
CA ALA A 362 -24.70 17.67 22.86
C ALA A 362 -24.51 17.29 21.38
N ALA A 363 -23.77 16.19 21.18
CA ALA A 363 -23.70 15.60 19.84
C ALA A 363 -25.05 15.06 19.39
N ALA A 364 -25.37 15.23 18.11
CA ALA A 364 -26.58 14.73 17.49
C ALA A 364 -26.31 13.49 16.66
N GLU A 365 -27.21 12.51 16.67
CA GLU A 365 -27.16 11.37 15.77
C GLU A 365 -27.60 11.83 14.35
N VAL A 366 -26.78 11.59 13.35
CA VAL A 366 -27.03 11.92 11.95
C VAL A 366 -27.71 10.77 11.23
N LEU A 367 -27.19 9.55 11.42
CA LEU A 367 -27.74 8.34 10.83
C LEU A 367 -27.26 7.09 11.57
N LYS A 368 -27.98 5.98 11.39
CA LYS A 368 -27.52 4.63 11.72
C LYS A 368 -27.35 3.82 10.44
N SER A 369 -26.27 3.09 10.33
CA SER A 369 -26.01 2.15 9.25
C SER A 369 -26.36 0.72 9.68
N LYS A 370 -27.02 0.00 8.79
CA LYS A 370 -27.38 -1.41 9.02
C LYS A 370 -26.12 -2.29 9.07
N ASP A 371 -25.22 -2.06 8.13
CA ASP A 371 -23.97 -2.74 8.02
C ASP A 371 -22.82 -1.81 8.47
N ARG A 372 -21.56 -2.30 8.49
CA ARG A 372 -20.43 -1.49 8.89
C ARG A 372 -20.26 -0.31 7.93
N HIS A 373 -20.32 0.93 8.45
CA HIS A 373 -20.11 2.11 7.63
C HIS A 373 -18.65 2.17 7.14
N MET A 374 -18.47 2.27 5.82
CA MET A 374 -17.15 2.39 5.20
C MET A 374 -16.72 3.85 5.07
N GLU A 375 -17.44 4.61 4.25
CA GLU A 375 -17.00 5.95 3.85
C GLU A 375 -18.16 6.86 3.46
N PHE A 376 -17.86 8.16 3.43
CA PHE A 376 -18.68 9.20 2.83
C PHE A 376 -18.00 9.76 1.57
N ALA A 377 -18.74 9.84 0.46
CA ALA A 377 -18.40 10.68 -0.67
C ALA A 377 -19.31 11.92 -0.67
N TRP A 378 -18.84 13.02 -0.08
CA TRP A 378 -19.58 14.27 0.01
C TRP A 378 -19.82 14.87 -1.35
N LEU A 379 -21.02 15.40 -1.59
CA LEU A 379 -21.41 15.97 -2.86
C LEU A 379 -21.25 17.51 -2.87
N GLY A 380 -21.36 18.12 -4.04
CA GLY A 380 -21.23 19.57 -4.20
C GLY A 380 -22.38 20.40 -3.57
N ARG A 381 -23.47 19.76 -3.10
CA ARG A 381 -24.54 20.37 -2.34
C ARG A 381 -24.36 20.10 -0.85
N LYS A 382 -24.43 21.16 -0.03
CA LYS A 382 -24.32 21.06 1.43
C LYS A 382 -25.23 19.96 2.00
N GLY A 383 -24.67 19.12 2.85
CA GLY A 383 -25.37 18.05 3.55
C GLY A 383 -25.71 16.82 2.72
N LEU A 384 -25.50 16.85 1.40
CA LEU A 384 -25.77 15.70 0.54
C LEU A 384 -24.53 14.81 0.43
N VAL A 385 -24.71 13.50 0.63
CA VAL A 385 -23.61 12.54 0.68
C VAL A 385 -23.99 11.18 0.13
N LEU A 386 -23.07 10.50 -0.54
CA LEU A 386 -23.12 9.07 -0.78
C LEU A 386 -22.48 8.38 0.40
N SER A 387 -23.25 7.55 1.11
CA SER A 387 -22.82 6.78 2.29
C SER A 387 -22.74 5.31 1.91
N THR A 388 -21.58 4.71 2.04
CA THR A 388 -21.34 3.30 1.69
C THR A 388 -21.23 2.45 2.95
N GLU A 389 -21.98 1.35 2.97
CA GLU A 389 -22.00 0.33 4.01
C GLU A 389 -21.45 -0.99 3.47
N PHE A 390 -20.88 -1.81 4.34
CA PHE A 390 -20.29 -3.10 4.00
C PHE A 390 -20.84 -4.23 4.88
N ASP A 391 -21.54 -5.19 4.25
CA ASP A 391 -21.92 -6.45 4.85
C ASP A 391 -20.71 -7.41 4.81
N TRP A 392 -20.05 -7.56 5.94
CA TRP A 392 -18.89 -8.42 6.11
C TRP A 392 -19.16 -9.91 5.79
N ASN A 393 -20.37 -10.39 6.11
CA ASN A 393 -20.72 -11.79 5.92
C ASN A 393 -20.95 -12.14 4.45
N LYS A 394 -21.49 -11.20 3.68
CA LYS A 394 -21.79 -11.39 2.25
C LYS A 394 -20.69 -10.84 1.34
N ARG A 395 -19.74 -10.07 1.88
CA ARG A 395 -18.77 -9.29 1.08
C ARG A 395 -19.48 -8.36 0.09
N TRP A 396 -20.49 -7.65 0.60
CA TRP A 396 -21.43 -6.84 -0.18
C TRP A 396 -21.35 -5.39 0.22
N ARG A 397 -21.33 -4.48 -0.73
CA ARG A 397 -21.41 -3.04 -0.50
C ARG A 397 -22.73 -2.48 -0.95
N THR A 398 -23.33 -1.61 -0.14
CA THR A 398 -24.53 -0.85 -0.47
C THR A 398 -24.26 0.63 -0.26
N THR A 399 -24.52 1.44 -1.28
CA THR A 399 -24.34 2.89 -1.23
C THR A 399 -25.69 3.60 -1.26
N TYR A 400 -25.89 4.49 -0.30
CA TYR A 400 -27.10 5.29 -0.15
C TYR A 400 -26.81 6.77 -0.40
N LEU A 401 -27.75 7.46 -1.05
CA LEU A 401 -27.82 8.92 -1.08
C LEU A 401 -28.55 9.40 0.16
N ILE A 402 -27.86 10.21 0.98
CA ILE A 402 -28.37 10.73 2.26
C ILE A 402 -28.27 12.25 2.26
N ASP A 403 -29.28 12.89 2.83
CA ASP A 403 -29.29 14.33 3.11
C ASP A 403 -29.19 14.55 4.62
N THR A 404 -27.99 14.88 5.11
CA THR A 404 -27.71 15.10 6.55
C THR A 404 -28.40 16.35 7.12
N GLU A 405 -28.93 17.24 6.26
CA GLU A 405 -29.77 18.38 6.68
C GLU A 405 -31.21 17.95 6.94
N ARG A 406 -31.59 16.75 6.52
CA ARG A 406 -32.91 16.14 6.68
C ARG A 406 -32.81 14.70 7.17
N PRO A 407 -32.36 14.47 8.41
CA PRO A 407 -32.05 13.12 8.92
C PRO A 407 -33.29 12.20 8.98
N ALA A 408 -34.52 12.77 8.98
CA ALA A 408 -35.74 11.98 8.89
C ALA A 408 -36.10 11.52 7.46
N ALA A 409 -35.38 11.96 6.43
CA ALA A 409 -35.61 11.50 5.06
C ALA A 409 -35.10 10.06 4.91
N VAL A 410 -35.88 9.23 4.21
CA VAL A 410 -35.44 7.84 3.93
C VAL A 410 -34.25 7.86 2.98
N PRO A 411 -33.13 7.18 3.34
CA PRO A 411 -31.99 7.02 2.45
C PRO A 411 -32.38 6.36 1.12
N ALA A 412 -31.96 6.94 0.00
CA ALA A 412 -32.21 6.37 -1.31
C ALA A 412 -31.05 5.45 -1.73
N LYS A 413 -31.30 4.17 -1.98
CA LYS A 413 -30.27 3.22 -2.42
C LYS A 413 -29.83 3.58 -3.85
N VAL A 414 -28.52 3.73 -4.05
CA VAL A 414 -27.90 4.11 -5.33
C VAL A 414 -27.13 2.96 -5.95
N PHE A 415 -26.28 2.28 -5.17
CA PHE A 415 -25.52 1.11 -5.61
C PHE A 415 -25.70 -0.03 -4.62
N ASP A 416 -25.65 -1.28 -5.15
CA ASP A 416 -25.90 -2.49 -4.34
C ASP A 416 -25.26 -3.69 -5.06
N LEU A 417 -24.04 -4.07 -4.66
CA LEU A 417 -23.23 -5.07 -5.38
C LEU A 417 -22.16 -5.72 -4.50
N SER A 418 -21.68 -6.90 -4.95
CA SER A 418 -20.52 -7.54 -4.35
C SER A 418 -19.27 -6.65 -4.50
N ILE A 419 -18.41 -6.60 -3.48
CA ILE A 419 -17.11 -5.90 -3.57
C ILE A 419 -16.19 -6.55 -4.62
N ASN A 420 -16.43 -7.79 -5.00
CA ASN A 420 -15.66 -8.53 -5.98
C ASN A 420 -16.20 -8.39 -7.41
N ASP A 421 -17.38 -7.81 -7.61
CA ASP A 421 -18.00 -7.66 -8.93
C ASP A 421 -17.41 -6.46 -9.69
N GLN A 422 -16.38 -6.74 -10.48
CA GLN A 422 -15.68 -5.74 -11.29
C GLN A 422 -16.48 -5.34 -12.54
N TYR A 423 -17.31 -6.26 -13.08
CA TYR A 423 -18.02 -5.99 -14.33
C TYR A 423 -19.20 -5.02 -14.14
N ASN A 424 -19.80 -5.00 -12.95
CA ASN A 424 -20.88 -4.09 -12.59
C ASN A 424 -20.41 -2.91 -11.72
N ASP A 425 -19.10 -2.74 -11.51
CA ASP A 425 -18.57 -1.63 -10.73
C ASP A 425 -18.96 -0.29 -11.38
N PRO A 426 -19.70 0.58 -10.67
CA PRO A 426 -20.16 1.86 -11.22
C PRO A 426 -19.02 2.88 -11.36
N GLY A 427 -17.84 2.59 -10.82
CA GLY A 427 -16.75 3.53 -10.64
C GLY A 427 -16.93 4.45 -9.44
N GLU A 428 -15.93 5.32 -9.23
CA GLU A 428 -15.86 6.24 -8.11
C GLU A 428 -16.22 7.68 -8.54
N PRO A 429 -16.81 8.49 -7.65
CA PRO A 429 -17.10 9.89 -7.95
C PRO A 429 -15.84 10.68 -8.30
N ALA A 430 -15.87 11.41 -9.39
CA ALA A 430 -14.83 12.38 -9.72
C ALA A 430 -14.87 13.52 -8.70
N MET A 431 -13.75 13.74 -8.01
CA MET A 431 -13.66 14.67 -6.88
C MET A 431 -13.00 15.98 -7.29
N LEU A 432 -13.32 17.07 -6.59
CA LEU A 432 -12.58 18.33 -6.60
C LEU A 432 -12.17 18.70 -5.17
N THR A 433 -11.13 19.52 -5.08
CA THR A 433 -10.73 20.14 -3.82
C THR A 433 -11.27 21.56 -3.76
N THR A 434 -11.98 21.91 -2.68
CA THR A 434 -12.48 23.28 -2.46
C THR A 434 -11.33 24.18 -1.97
N PRO A 435 -11.48 25.52 -2.01
CA PRO A 435 -10.51 26.42 -1.41
C PRO A 435 -10.31 26.24 0.11
N ALA A 436 -11.27 25.59 0.78
CA ALA A 436 -11.17 25.20 2.19
C ALA A 436 -10.37 23.89 2.40
N GLY A 437 -10.01 23.18 1.32
CA GLY A 437 -9.27 21.91 1.38
C GLY A 437 -10.15 20.68 1.40
N GLU A 438 -11.47 20.84 1.36
CA GLU A 438 -12.42 19.74 1.40
C GLU A 438 -12.46 19.00 0.08
N ARG A 439 -12.60 17.68 0.12
CA ARG A 439 -12.82 16.86 -1.06
C ARG A 439 -14.31 16.58 -1.24
N ILE A 440 -14.86 17.07 -2.33
CA ILE A 440 -16.27 16.84 -2.68
C ILE A 440 -16.41 16.34 -4.10
N ALA A 441 -17.45 15.52 -4.35
CA ALA A 441 -17.75 15.05 -5.71
C ALA A 441 -18.19 16.20 -6.61
N ILE A 442 -17.70 16.18 -7.83
CA ILE A 442 -18.12 17.14 -8.86
C ILE A 442 -19.58 16.91 -9.16
N GLN A 443 -20.43 17.90 -8.88
CA GLN A 443 -21.88 17.84 -9.05
C GLN A 443 -22.40 18.95 -9.96
N ASP A 444 -23.33 18.61 -10.83
CA ASP A 444 -24.11 19.51 -11.67
C ASP A 444 -25.61 19.19 -11.45
N ARG A 445 -26.28 19.92 -10.55
CA ARG A 445 -27.65 19.65 -10.09
C ARG A 445 -27.78 18.24 -9.51
N ASP A 446 -28.57 17.36 -10.16
CA ASP A 446 -28.75 15.96 -9.76
C ASP A 446 -27.75 14.99 -10.42
N TRP A 447 -26.78 15.50 -11.14
CA TRP A 447 -25.77 14.72 -11.83
C TRP A 447 -24.42 14.80 -11.14
N ILE A 448 -23.76 13.64 -11.02
CA ILE A 448 -22.35 13.49 -10.64
C ILE A 448 -21.57 12.82 -11.79
N PHE A 449 -20.27 12.75 -11.66
CA PHE A 449 -19.40 12.08 -12.63
C PHE A 449 -18.73 10.89 -11.96
N LEU A 450 -18.78 9.71 -12.61
CA LEU A 450 -18.17 8.48 -12.14
C LEU A 450 -17.09 8.04 -13.10
N SER A 451 -15.93 7.68 -12.61
CA SER A 451 -14.86 7.08 -13.40
C SER A 451 -14.44 5.74 -12.81
N GLY A 452 -14.13 4.77 -13.66
CA GLY A 452 -13.76 3.43 -13.21
C GLY A 452 -13.02 2.65 -14.29
N ASP A 453 -12.56 1.46 -13.93
CA ASP A 453 -11.77 0.60 -14.80
C ASP A 453 -12.59 0.02 -15.97
N GLY A 454 -13.91 -0.11 -15.82
CA GLY A 454 -14.77 -0.64 -16.87
C GLY A 454 -14.41 -2.06 -17.26
N SER A 455 -14.18 -2.90 -16.26
CA SER A 455 -13.79 -4.30 -16.45
C SER A 455 -14.81 -5.07 -17.29
N SER A 456 -14.34 -5.99 -18.11
CA SER A 456 -15.14 -6.80 -19.00
C SER A 456 -14.45 -8.13 -19.32
N PRO A 457 -15.13 -9.08 -19.95
CA PRO A 457 -14.51 -10.32 -20.41
C PRO A 457 -13.31 -10.13 -21.37
N LYS A 458 -13.10 -8.95 -21.94
CA LYS A 458 -11.95 -8.61 -22.79
C LYS A 458 -10.83 -7.88 -22.04
N GLY A 459 -11.01 -7.59 -20.75
CA GLY A 459 -10.14 -6.76 -19.92
C GLY A 459 -10.79 -5.41 -19.59
N ASP A 460 -9.99 -4.50 -19.03
CA ASP A 460 -10.46 -3.20 -18.57
C ASP A 460 -10.51 -2.17 -19.70
N PHE A 461 -11.59 -1.41 -19.73
CA PHE A 461 -11.82 -0.29 -20.62
C PHE A 461 -12.28 0.93 -19.80
N PRO A 462 -11.34 1.67 -19.19
CA PRO A 462 -11.68 2.80 -18.33
C PRO A 462 -12.67 3.77 -18.95
N PHE A 463 -13.49 4.35 -18.09
CA PHE A 463 -14.59 5.21 -18.50
C PHE A 463 -14.77 6.45 -17.63
N LEU A 464 -15.54 7.40 -18.15
CA LEU A 464 -16.14 8.51 -17.42
C LEU A 464 -17.63 8.56 -17.77
N ASP A 465 -18.49 8.42 -16.77
CA ASP A 465 -19.94 8.52 -16.90
C ASP A 465 -20.48 9.78 -16.21
N LYS A 466 -21.54 10.37 -16.76
CA LYS A 466 -22.41 11.30 -16.04
C LYS A 466 -23.58 10.49 -15.49
N PHE A 467 -23.77 10.51 -14.17
CA PHE A 467 -24.73 9.69 -13.43
C PHE A 467 -25.77 10.57 -12.72
N ASN A 468 -27.06 10.28 -12.89
CA ASN A 468 -28.16 11.01 -12.28
C ASN A 468 -28.57 10.36 -10.95
N LEU A 469 -28.45 11.10 -9.85
CA LEU A 469 -28.72 10.61 -8.49
C LEU A 469 -30.19 10.29 -8.20
N LYS A 470 -31.13 10.83 -9.01
CA LYS A 470 -32.58 10.59 -8.83
C LYS A 470 -33.11 9.48 -9.72
N SER A 471 -32.77 9.54 -11.02
CA SER A 471 -33.27 8.57 -12.00
C SER A 471 -32.35 7.34 -12.12
N LEU A 472 -31.16 7.37 -11.51
CA LEU A 472 -30.10 6.36 -11.62
C LEU A 472 -29.62 6.10 -13.06
N GLN A 473 -29.97 7.01 -13.98
CA GLN A 473 -29.51 6.93 -15.38
C GLN A 473 -28.05 7.33 -15.48
N LYS A 474 -27.31 6.64 -16.34
CA LYS A 474 -25.92 6.98 -16.67
C LYS A 474 -25.75 7.23 -18.15
N ASN A 475 -24.97 8.27 -18.45
CA ASN A 475 -24.60 8.66 -19.82
C ASN A 475 -23.08 8.57 -19.93
N ARG A 476 -22.58 7.73 -20.82
CA ARG A 476 -21.16 7.59 -21.11
C ARG A 476 -20.62 8.83 -21.78
N LEU A 477 -19.67 9.52 -21.14
CA LEU A 477 -18.97 10.69 -21.70
C LEU A 477 -17.66 10.32 -22.38
N PHE A 478 -16.95 9.35 -21.81
CA PHE A 478 -15.68 8.86 -22.32
C PHE A 478 -15.56 7.36 -22.04
N ARG A 479 -14.93 6.65 -22.97
CA ARG A 479 -14.50 5.25 -22.79
C ARG A 479 -13.20 5.02 -23.54
N CYS A 480 -12.30 4.28 -22.91
CA CYS A 480 -11.05 3.82 -23.51
C CYS A 480 -11.31 2.98 -24.77
N GLY A 481 -10.48 3.15 -25.79
CA GLY A 481 -10.50 2.35 -27.03
C GLY A 481 -9.89 0.96 -26.84
N GLU A 482 -10.05 0.08 -27.86
CA GLU A 482 -9.58 -1.31 -27.77
C GLU A 482 -8.05 -1.47 -27.94
N THR A 483 -7.35 -0.48 -28.47
CA THR A 483 -5.91 -0.55 -28.79
C THR A 483 -5.00 0.17 -27.78
N SER A 484 -5.58 0.80 -26.78
CA SER A 484 -4.86 1.54 -25.74
C SER A 484 -5.48 1.27 -24.39
N TYR A 485 -4.83 1.74 -23.33
CA TYR A 485 -5.41 1.86 -22.01
C TYR A 485 -5.38 3.33 -21.64
N GLU A 486 -6.55 3.93 -21.44
CA GLU A 486 -6.66 5.36 -21.22
C GLU A 486 -7.62 5.66 -20.08
N THR A 487 -7.12 6.36 -19.04
CA THR A 487 -7.85 6.70 -17.84
C THR A 487 -8.17 8.18 -17.78
N PHE A 488 -9.35 8.53 -17.29
CA PHE A 488 -9.69 9.87 -16.89
C PHE A 488 -8.86 10.27 -15.64
N ILE A 489 -8.24 11.46 -15.68
CA ILE A 489 -7.47 11.99 -14.55
C ILE A 489 -8.24 13.14 -13.87
N ALA A 490 -8.65 14.14 -14.64
CA ALA A 490 -9.41 15.28 -14.13
C ALA A 490 -10.07 16.05 -15.26
N PHE A 491 -11.01 16.93 -14.91
CA PHE A 491 -11.45 17.98 -15.82
C PHE A 491 -10.38 19.07 -15.93
N ALA A 492 -10.21 19.62 -17.13
CA ALA A 492 -9.25 20.71 -17.35
C ALA A 492 -9.89 22.07 -17.01
N GLY A 493 -9.38 22.70 -15.97
CA GLY A 493 -9.93 23.95 -15.48
C GLY A 493 -11.43 23.83 -15.06
N ASN A 494 -12.19 24.88 -15.32
CA ASN A 494 -13.61 24.91 -14.96
C ASN A 494 -14.54 24.28 -16.01
N SER A 495 -13.99 23.88 -17.18
CA SER A 495 -14.80 23.26 -18.24
C SER A 495 -15.11 21.80 -17.94
N ARG A 496 -16.33 21.36 -18.22
CA ARG A 496 -16.73 19.94 -18.18
C ARG A 496 -16.69 19.29 -19.57
N ASP A 497 -16.28 20.02 -20.60
CA ASP A 497 -16.17 19.52 -21.98
C ASP A 497 -14.75 19.06 -22.33
N THR A 498 -13.77 19.36 -21.48
CA THR A 498 -12.36 19.01 -21.70
C THR A 498 -11.80 18.27 -20.48
N ILE A 499 -11.14 17.15 -20.73
CA ILE A 499 -10.54 16.29 -19.69
C ILE A 499 -9.05 16.13 -19.92
N VAL A 500 -8.32 15.86 -18.87
CA VAL A 500 -6.97 15.31 -18.90
C VAL A 500 -7.08 13.81 -18.77
N THR A 501 -6.44 13.08 -19.67
CA THR A 501 -6.33 11.62 -19.62
C THR A 501 -4.88 11.19 -19.50
N SER A 502 -4.64 9.99 -18.94
CA SER A 502 -3.38 9.26 -19.06
C SER A 502 -3.59 8.12 -20.04
N ARG A 503 -2.86 8.12 -21.16
CA ARG A 503 -2.97 7.13 -22.22
C ARG A 503 -1.68 6.37 -22.37
N GLU A 504 -1.79 5.05 -22.44
CA GLU A 504 -0.69 4.11 -22.64
C GLU A 504 -1.11 3.00 -23.62
N SER A 505 -0.14 2.24 -24.11
CA SER A 505 -0.37 1.04 -24.90
C SER A 505 0.65 -0.05 -24.53
N LYS A 506 0.60 -1.19 -25.17
CA LYS A 506 1.62 -2.25 -24.97
C LYS A 506 3.06 -1.74 -25.21
N THR A 507 3.23 -0.77 -26.11
CA THR A 507 4.51 -0.27 -26.60
C THR A 507 4.79 1.20 -26.28
N GLU A 508 3.78 1.93 -25.76
CA GLU A 508 3.92 3.33 -25.42
C GLU A 508 3.65 3.52 -23.92
N PRO A 509 4.59 4.11 -23.17
CA PRO A 509 4.38 4.35 -21.75
C PRO A 509 3.29 5.40 -21.50
N PRO A 510 2.74 5.49 -20.27
CA PRO A 510 1.71 6.45 -19.92
C PRO A 510 2.13 7.87 -20.28
N ASN A 511 1.37 8.53 -21.13
CA ASN A 511 1.49 9.94 -21.48
C ASN A 511 0.16 10.65 -21.24
N TYR A 512 0.24 11.92 -20.89
CA TYR A 512 -0.92 12.73 -20.55
C TYR A 512 -1.38 13.54 -21.75
N GLU A 513 -2.68 13.60 -21.95
CA GLU A 513 -3.31 14.30 -23.05
C GLU A 513 -4.47 15.17 -22.58
N LEU A 514 -4.68 16.28 -23.24
CA LEU A 514 -5.89 17.09 -23.12
C LEU A 514 -6.88 16.66 -24.22
N VAL A 515 -8.08 16.24 -23.81
CA VAL A 515 -9.08 15.69 -24.72
C VAL A 515 -10.35 16.54 -24.66
N ALA A 516 -10.74 17.15 -25.79
CA ALA A 516 -12.02 17.82 -25.96
C ALA A 516 -13.12 16.78 -26.28
N MET A 517 -13.95 16.40 -25.31
CA MET A 517 -14.85 15.24 -25.41
C MET A 517 -15.85 15.33 -26.58
N LYS A 518 -16.38 16.51 -26.89
CA LYS A 518 -17.36 16.70 -27.98
C LYS A 518 -16.76 16.54 -29.38
N SER A 519 -15.53 17.02 -29.58
CA SER A 519 -14.86 17.01 -30.91
C SER A 519 -13.89 15.86 -31.08
N GLY A 520 -13.51 15.18 -30.00
CA GLY A 520 -12.45 14.19 -29.99
C GLY A 520 -11.04 14.77 -30.21
N ARG A 521 -10.89 16.11 -30.26
CA ARG A 521 -9.57 16.75 -30.48
C ARG A 521 -8.67 16.48 -29.29
N ARG A 522 -7.45 16.02 -29.58
CA ARG A 522 -6.41 15.69 -28.61
C ARG A 522 -5.22 16.63 -28.71
N ARG A 523 -4.60 16.92 -27.59
CA ARG A 523 -3.34 17.65 -27.50
C ARG A 523 -2.45 16.99 -26.45
N PRO A 524 -1.24 16.51 -26.82
CA PRO A 524 -0.33 15.91 -25.85
C PRO A 524 0.15 16.94 -24.83
N LEU A 525 0.20 16.52 -23.59
CA LEU A 525 0.76 17.26 -22.46
C LEU A 525 2.15 16.75 -22.08
N THR A 526 2.44 15.46 -22.30
CA THR A 526 3.76 14.85 -22.05
C THR A 526 4.21 14.02 -23.25
N ALA A 527 5.50 13.68 -23.28
CA ALA A 527 6.09 12.84 -24.34
C ALA A 527 7.17 11.92 -23.73
N PHE A 528 6.78 11.20 -22.67
CA PHE A 528 7.66 10.25 -22.00
C PHE A 528 8.02 9.11 -22.93
N LYS A 529 9.28 8.67 -22.85
CA LYS A 529 9.82 7.58 -23.66
C LYS A 529 9.79 6.26 -22.89
N ASP A 530 9.76 5.17 -23.66
CA ASP A 530 9.90 3.82 -23.11
C ASP A 530 11.25 3.70 -22.35
N PRO A 531 11.25 3.37 -21.06
CA PRO A 531 12.49 3.18 -20.29
C PRO A 531 13.20 1.85 -20.59
N ALA A 532 12.55 0.91 -21.29
CA ALA A 532 13.10 -0.41 -21.63
C ALA A 532 12.78 -0.80 -23.09
N PRO A 533 13.23 -0.01 -24.11
CA PRO A 533 12.84 -0.20 -25.50
C PRO A 533 13.28 -1.56 -26.09
N GLN A 534 14.30 -2.21 -25.52
CA GLN A 534 14.75 -3.56 -25.89
C GLN A 534 13.69 -4.63 -25.65
N LEU A 535 12.68 -4.36 -24.82
CA LEU A 535 11.58 -5.26 -24.50
C LEU A 535 10.27 -4.95 -25.25
N THR A 536 10.26 -3.92 -26.11
CA THR A 536 9.06 -3.51 -26.87
C THR A 536 8.52 -4.65 -27.78
N GLY A 537 9.39 -5.55 -28.25
CA GLY A 537 9.02 -6.72 -29.07
C GLY A 537 8.47 -7.92 -28.27
N MET A 538 8.34 -7.81 -26.95
CA MET A 538 7.78 -8.84 -26.09
C MET A 538 6.29 -9.06 -26.39
N THR A 539 5.87 -10.33 -26.51
CA THR A 539 4.45 -10.65 -26.62
C THR A 539 3.78 -10.56 -25.26
N LYS A 540 2.63 -9.88 -25.20
CA LYS A 540 1.78 -9.79 -24.01
C LYS A 540 0.34 -10.10 -24.40
N GLN A 541 -0.24 -11.14 -23.82
CA GLN A 541 -1.61 -11.57 -24.11
C GLN A 541 -2.36 -12.05 -22.89
N LEU A 542 -3.65 -11.78 -22.84
CA LEU A 542 -4.57 -12.38 -21.87
C LEU A 542 -4.87 -13.80 -22.35
N ILE A 543 -4.62 -14.80 -21.50
CA ILE A 543 -5.09 -16.17 -21.72
C ILE A 543 -6.24 -16.47 -20.77
N LYS A 544 -7.21 -17.24 -21.26
CA LYS A 544 -8.36 -17.72 -20.48
C LYS A 544 -8.40 -19.22 -20.52
N TYR A 545 -8.70 -19.80 -19.39
CA TYR A 545 -8.77 -21.26 -19.24
C TYR A 545 -9.76 -21.63 -18.14
N LYS A 546 -10.05 -22.92 -17.98
CA LYS A 546 -11.04 -23.39 -17.01
C LYS A 546 -10.46 -24.49 -16.14
N ARG A 547 -10.85 -24.47 -14.88
CA ARG A 547 -10.69 -25.64 -13.99
C ARG A 547 -11.64 -26.78 -14.43
N ASP A 548 -11.33 -28.00 -13.96
CA ASP A 548 -12.14 -29.19 -14.24
C ASP A 548 -13.59 -29.03 -13.71
N ASP A 549 -13.82 -28.24 -12.67
CA ASP A 549 -15.16 -27.93 -12.11
C ASP A 549 -15.88 -26.75 -12.84
N GLY A 550 -15.30 -26.25 -13.92
CA GLY A 550 -15.89 -25.21 -14.76
C GLY A 550 -15.62 -23.77 -14.33
N VAL A 551 -14.89 -23.52 -13.24
CA VAL A 551 -14.48 -22.16 -12.84
C VAL A 551 -13.59 -21.55 -13.91
N GLU A 552 -13.97 -20.37 -14.40
CA GLU A 552 -13.18 -19.61 -15.36
C GLU A 552 -11.98 -18.98 -14.68
N LEU A 553 -10.83 -19.00 -15.33
CA LEU A 553 -9.58 -18.44 -14.89
C LEU A 553 -8.92 -17.64 -16.00
N SER A 554 -8.02 -16.76 -15.63
CA SER A 554 -7.20 -16.01 -16.59
C SER A 554 -5.82 -15.67 -16.01
N GLY A 555 -4.93 -15.25 -16.90
CA GLY A 555 -3.62 -14.71 -16.55
C GLY A 555 -3.03 -13.95 -17.71
N THR A 556 -2.01 -13.15 -17.45
CA THR A 556 -1.28 -12.44 -18.51
C THR A 556 -0.03 -13.25 -18.86
N LEU A 557 0.01 -13.75 -20.08
CA LEU A 557 1.16 -14.47 -20.64
C LEU A 557 2.11 -13.49 -21.31
N TYR A 558 3.37 -13.56 -20.90
CA TYR A 558 4.49 -12.82 -21.52
C TYR A 558 5.45 -13.80 -22.17
N LEU A 559 5.85 -13.50 -23.42
CA LEU A 559 6.81 -14.29 -24.17
C LEU A 559 8.00 -13.43 -24.58
N PRO A 560 9.22 -13.99 -24.62
CA PRO A 560 10.42 -13.28 -25.03
C PRO A 560 10.28 -12.63 -26.41
N PRO A 561 10.99 -11.50 -26.66
CA PRO A 561 11.10 -10.97 -28.01
C PRO A 561 11.63 -12.04 -28.99
N GLY A 562 10.98 -12.16 -30.15
CA GLY A 562 11.38 -13.13 -31.17
C GLY A 562 10.96 -14.58 -30.92
N HIS A 563 10.15 -14.89 -29.91
CA HIS A 563 9.56 -16.21 -29.71
C HIS A 563 8.81 -16.67 -30.97
N LYS A 564 9.03 -17.92 -31.38
CA LYS A 564 8.41 -18.51 -32.57
C LYS A 564 7.22 -19.40 -32.19
N GLU A 565 6.17 -19.37 -32.98
CA GLU A 565 5.01 -20.22 -32.77
C GLU A 565 5.44 -21.71 -32.77
N GLY A 566 4.94 -22.49 -31.80
CA GLY A 566 5.29 -23.90 -31.59
C GLY A 566 6.58 -24.14 -30.80
N GLU A 567 7.35 -23.11 -30.48
CA GLU A 567 8.52 -23.24 -29.59
C GLU A 567 8.08 -23.35 -28.15
N ARG A 568 8.39 -24.48 -27.50
CA ARG A 568 8.08 -24.70 -26.08
C ARG A 568 9.17 -24.17 -25.18
N LEU A 569 8.82 -23.24 -24.33
CA LEU A 569 9.71 -22.57 -23.39
C LEU A 569 9.59 -23.18 -21.98
N PRO A 570 10.63 -23.06 -21.13
CA PRO A 570 10.47 -23.16 -19.69
C PRO A 570 9.52 -22.05 -19.21
N VAL A 571 8.71 -22.32 -18.19
CA VAL A 571 7.63 -21.44 -17.74
C VAL A 571 7.85 -21.00 -16.31
N VAL A 572 7.52 -19.74 -16.03
CA VAL A 572 7.32 -19.23 -14.68
C VAL A 572 5.85 -18.91 -14.49
N VAL A 573 5.19 -19.56 -13.53
CA VAL A 573 3.85 -19.22 -13.05
C VAL A 573 4.01 -18.37 -11.81
N TRP A 574 3.54 -17.12 -11.87
CA TRP A 574 3.60 -16.19 -10.74
C TRP A 574 2.20 -15.77 -10.33
N ALA A 575 1.84 -16.03 -9.06
CA ALA A 575 0.47 -15.88 -8.63
C ALA A 575 0.34 -15.42 -7.17
N TYR A 576 -0.86 -14.97 -6.84
CA TYR A 576 -1.28 -14.56 -5.52
C TYR A 576 -2.75 -14.99 -5.31
N PRO A 577 -3.06 -15.85 -4.32
CA PRO A 577 -4.43 -16.28 -4.07
C PRO A 577 -5.33 -15.14 -3.62
N LEU A 578 -6.59 -15.20 -4.03
CA LEU A 578 -7.65 -14.30 -3.58
C LEU A 578 -8.90 -15.11 -3.25
N GLU A 579 -9.63 -14.70 -2.24
CA GLU A 579 -10.82 -15.40 -1.77
C GLU A 579 -12.12 -14.73 -2.28
N TYR A 580 -13.08 -15.58 -2.71
CA TYR A 580 -14.34 -15.18 -3.30
C TYR A 580 -15.51 -15.94 -2.68
N SER A 581 -16.67 -15.30 -2.59
CA SER A 581 -17.93 -15.94 -2.15
C SER A 581 -18.69 -16.65 -3.27
N ASP A 582 -18.34 -16.38 -4.53
CA ASP A 582 -19.01 -16.98 -5.68
C ASP A 582 -18.07 -17.18 -6.89
N PRO A 583 -18.34 -18.21 -7.74
CA PRO A 583 -17.53 -18.48 -8.91
C PRO A 583 -17.61 -17.42 -10.01
N GLY A 584 -18.74 -16.72 -10.12
CA GLY A 584 -18.97 -15.73 -11.18
C GLY A 584 -18.06 -14.52 -11.04
N THR A 585 -17.91 -13.99 -9.83
CA THR A 585 -16.97 -12.90 -9.57
C THR A 585 -15.52 -13.35 -9.52
N ALA A 586 -15.26 -14.60 -9.10
CA ALA A 586 -13.92 -15.19 -9.10
C ALA A 586 -13.33 -15.33 -10.52
N GLY A 587 -14.17 -15.66 -11.50
CA GLY A 587 -13.78 -15.85 -12.90
C GLY A 587 -13.71 -14.57 -13.73
N GLN A 588 -14.00 -13.41 -13.14
CA GLN A 588 -13.92 -12.14 -13.88
C GLN A 588 -12.49 -11.79 -14.25
N VAL A 589 -12.29 -11.36 -15.49
CA VAL A 589 -11.01 -10.84 -15.99
C VAL A 589 -10.70 -9.51 -15.33
N ARG A 590 -9.45 -9.34 -14.93
CA ARG A 590 -8.94 -8.12 -14.31
C ARG A 590 -7.75 -7.58 -15.07
N GLY A 591 -7.64 -6.26 -15.18
CA GLY A 591 -6.56 -5.60 -15.87
C GLY A 591 -6.73 -5.53 -17.39
N SER A 592 -5.75 -4.95 -18.04
CA SER A 592 -5.74 -4.79 -19.50
C SER A 592 -4.37 -5.14 -20.09
N THR A 593 -4.36 -5.92 -21.17
CA THR A 593 -3.12 -6.18 -21.90
C THR A 593 -2.59 -4.95 -22.64
N ASN A 594 -3.40 -3.91 -22.78
CA ASN A 594 -2.97 -2.64 -23.38
C ASN A 594 -2.22 -1.73 -22.39
N ARG A 595 -2.17 -2.07 -21.10
CA ARG A 595 -1.30 -1.34 -20.16
C ARG A 595 0.16 -1.56 -20.51
N PHE A 596 0.95 -0.50 -20.42
CA PHE A 596 2.39 -0.59 -20.57
C PHE A 596 3.01 -1.47 -19.49
N THR A 597 4.04 -2.24 -19.84
CA THR A 597 4.70 -3.13 -18.87
C THR A 597 5.99 -2.49 -18.36
N PHE A 598 6.01 -2.20 -17.06
CA PHE A 598 7.20 -1.70 -16.39
C PHE A 598 8.00 -2.83 -15.75
N PHE A 599 9.29 -2.86 -16.02
CA PHE A 599 10.26 -3.74 -15.36
C PHE A 599 10.88 -2.98 -14.18
N ARG A 600 10.54 -3.35 -12.96
CA ARG A 600 10.95 -2.62 -11.74
C ARG A 600 11.22 -3.58 -10.59
N GLY A 601 12.16 -3.20 -9.70
CA GLY A 601 12.45 -3.98 -8.52
C GLY A 601 12.78 -5.44 -8.85
N ALA A 602 12.56 -6.34 -7.92
CA ALA A 602 12.77 -7.77 -8.12
C ALA A 602 11.58 -8.45 -8.86
N SER A 603 11.14 -7.87 -9.99
CA SER A 603 9.98 -8.39 -10.75
C SER A 603 10.30 -9.73 -11.41
N GLN A 604 9.35 -10.67 -11.31
CA GLN A 604 9.36 -11.94 -12.03
C GLN A 604 9.33 -11.78 -13.55
N LEU A 605 8.87 -10.64 -14.05
CA LEU A 605 8.82 -10.39 -15.49
C LEU A 605 10.20 -10.39 -16.15
N PHE A 606 11.26 -10.12 -15.39
CA PHE A 606 12.62 -10.23 -15.89
C PHE A 606 13.01 -11.64 -16.38
N PHE A 607 12.30 -12.69 -16.00
CA PHE A 607 12.51 -14.02 -16.57
C PHE A 607 12.30 -14.07 -18.09
N VAL A 608 11.53 -13.14 -18.65
CA VAL A 608 11.37 -13.01 -20.10
C VAL A 608 12.72 -12.75 -20.79
N THR A 609 13.62 -11.96 -20.15
CA THR A 609 14.96 -11.70 -20.67
C THR A 609 15.88 -12.93 -20.59
N GLN A 610 15.49 -13.93 -19.79
CA GLN A 610 16.24 -15.18 -19.63
C GLN A 610 15.66 -16.33 -20.48
N GLY A 611 14.72 -16.02 -21.38
CA GLY A 611 14.12 -16.98 -22.31
C GLY A 611 13.01 -17.85 -21.71
N TYR A 612 12.34 -17.37 -20.68
CA TYR A 612 11.17 -18.03 -20.11
C TYR A 612 9.87 -17.41 -20.63
N ALA A 613 8.84 -18.23 -20.78
CA ALA A 613 7.47 -17.76 -20.77
C ALA A 613 7.07 -17.44 -19.32
N VAL A 614 6.40 -16.30 -19.11
CA VAL A 614 5.94 -15.89 -17.77
C VAL A 614 4.42 -15.76 -17.79
N LEU A 615 3.73 -16.61 -17.04
CA LEU A 615 2.31 -16.44 -16.74
C LEU A 615 2.20 -15.62 -15.44
N ASP A 616 1.99 -14.33 -15.61
CA ASP A 616 1.88 -13.37 -14.51
C ASP A 616 0.43 -13.15 -14.12
N ASN A 617 0.19 -12.88 -12.84
CA ASN A 617 -1.15 -12.74 -12.29
C ASN A 617 -2.06 -13.93 -12.66
N ALA A 618 -1.50 -15.15 -12.68
CA ALA A 618 -2.28 -16.36 -12.84
C ALA A 618 -3.33 -16.43 -11.73
N GLN A 619 -4.60 -16.42 -12.10
CA GLN A 619 -5.68 -16.42 -11.10
C GLN A 619 -5.66 -17.68 -10.27
N MET A 620 -5.67 -17.52 -8.95
CA MET A 620 -5.69 -18.57 -7.93
C MET A 620 -6.85 -18.34 -6.95
N PRO A 621 -8.12 -18.35 -7.44
CA PRO A 621 -9.24 -18.11 -6.55
C PRO A 621 -9.47 -19.26 -5.57
N VAL A 622 -9.80 -18.89 -4.33
CA VAL A 622 -10.37 -19.75 -3.32
C VAL A 622 -11.84 -19.37 -3.15
N ILE A 623 -12.76 -20.26 -3.47
CA ILE A 623 -14.18 -19.95 -3.54
C ILE A 623 -14.90 -20.75 -2.48
N GLY A 624 -15.72 -20.07 -1.67
CA GLY A 624 -16.53 -20.73 -0.63
C GLY A 624 -17.30 -19.75 0.25
N ASP A 625 -18.00 -20.28 1.22
CA ASP A 625 -18.65 -19.49 2.26
C ASP A 625 -17.57 -18.70 3.03
N PRO A 626 -17.73 -17.39 3.25
CA PRO A 626 -16.75 -16.56 3.97
C PRO A 626 -16.34 -17.07 5.36
N LYS A 627 -17.15 -17.90 6.00
CA LYS A 627 -16.83 -18.49 7.31
C LYS A 627 -15.96 -19.74 7.23
N THR A 628 -15.97 -20.44 6.09
CA THR A 628 -15.34 -21.78 5.94
C THR A 628 -14.54 -21.93 4.64
N MET A 629 -14.34 -20.86 3.88
CA MET A 629 -13.74 -20.95 2.53
C MET A 629 -12.34 -21.57 2.52
N ASN A 630 -11.60 -21.44 3.61
CA ASN A 630 -10.25 -22.00 3.73
C ASN A 630 -10.22 -23.50 3.98
N ASP A 631 -11.36 -24.16 4.29
CA ASP A 631 -11.44 -25.63 4.42
C ASP A 631 -11.04 -26.34 3.11
N SER A 632 -11.21 -25.66 1.98
CA SER A 632 -10.87 -26.18 0.64
C SER A 632 -9.72 -25.42 -0.04
N PHE A 633 -8.91 -24.65 0.71
CA PHE A 633 -7.82 -23.84 0.15
C PHE A 633 -6.85 -24.68 -0.69
N VAL A 634 -6.27 -25.72 -0.11
CA VAL A 634 -5.23 -26.54 -0.78
C VAL A 634 -5.75 -27.20 -2.06
N PRO A 635 -6.87 -27.95 -2.06
CA PRO A 635 -7.37 -28.55 -3.29
C PRO A 635 -7.71 -27.52 -4.36
N GLN A 636 -8.18 -26.32 -4.00
CA GLN A 636 -8.49 -25.29 -4.98
C GLN A 636 -7.25 -24.69 -5.64
N ILE A 637 -6.19 -24.35 -4.87
CA ILE A 637 -4.95 -23.82 -5.48
C ILE A 637 -4.27 -24.88 -6.37
N VAL A 638 -4.31 -26.14 -6.01
CA VAL A 638 -3.78 -27.24 -6.84
C VAL A 638 -4.58 -27.37 -8.15
N ALA A 639 -5.91 -27.30 -8.09
CA ALA A 639 -6.76 -27.32 -9.28
C ALA A 639 -6.53 -26.10 -10.20
N ASN A 640 -6.34 -24.91 -9.62
CA ASN A 640 -6.00 -23.69 -10.37
C ASN A 640 -4.65 -23.84 -11.08
N ALA A 641 -3.63 -24.34 -10.38
CA ALA A 641 -2.28 -24.56 -10.91
C ALA A 641 -2.29 -25.58 -12.06
N LYS A 642 -2.99 -26.71 -11.89
CA LYS A 642 -3.17 -27.72 -12.93
C LYS A 642 -3.79 -27.11 -14.19
N ALA A 643 -4.87 -26.35 -14.05
CA ALA A 643 -5.54 -25.71 -15.17
C ALA A 643 -4.65 -24.70 -15.91
N ALA A 644 -3.83 -23.93 -15.18
CA ALA A 644 -2.87 -23.01 -15.77
C ALA A 644 -1.81 -23.73 -16.62
N ILE A 645 -1.24 -24.82 -16.10
CA ILE A 645 -0.23 -25.62 -16.82
C ILE A 645 -0.84 -26.28 -18.05
N GLN A 646 -2.03 -26.86 -17.94
CA GLN A 646 -2.75 -27.47 -19.08
C GLN A 646 -3.03 -26.44 -20.17
N ALA A 647 -3.39 -25.20 -19.81
CA ALA A 647 -3.61 -24.14 -20.78
C ALA A 647 -2.34 -23.76 -21.53
N LEU A 648 -1.20 -23.65 -20.84
CA LEU A 648 0.10 -23.33 -21.47
C LEU A 648 0.60 -24.46 -22.39
N ASP A 649 0.35 -25.72 -22.00
CA ASP A 649 0.62 -26.90 -22.81
C ASP A 649 -0.25 -26.93 -24.09
N ALA A 650 -1.56 -26.71 -23.94
CA ALA A 650 -2.50 -26.66 -25.06
C ALA A 650 -2.20 -25.52 -26.04
N LEU A 651 -1.67 -24.40 -25.58
CA LEU A 651 -1.20 -23.30 -26.41
C LEU A 651 0.12 -23.61 -27.13
N GLY A 652 0.78 -24.74 -26.82
CA GLY A 652 2.07 -25.10 -27.40
C GLY A 652 3.24 -24.23 -26.96
N VAL A 653 3.05 -23.41 -25.92
CA VAL A 653 4.04 -22.42 -25.44
C VAL A 653 4.89 -22.98 -24.32
N GLY A 654 4.28 -23.68 -23.35
CA GLY A 654 4.97 -24.21 -22.18
C GLY A 654 5.36 -25.67 -22.33
N ASP A 655 6.53 -26.06 -21.77
CA ASP A 655 6.85 -27.47 -21.52
C ASP A 655 6.36 -27.83 -20.12
N PRO A 656 5.36 -28.72 -19.97
CA PRO A 656 4.81 -29.07 -18.66
C PRO A 656 5.83 -29.65 -17.67
N ARG A 657 6.95 -30.17 -18.15
CA ARG A 657 8.04 -30.72 -17.30
C ARG A 657 8.98 -29.61 -16.80
N ARG A 658 8.92 -28.42 -17.38
CA ARG A 658 9.81 -27.27 -17.08
C ARG A 658 9.00 -26.07 -16.62
N VAL A 659 8.16 -26.26 -15.58
CA VAL A 659 7.35 -25.19 -14.99
C VAL A 659 7.86 -24.90 -13.59
N GLY A 660 8.29 -23.67 -13.35
CA GLY A 660 8.57 -23.12 -12.02
C GLY A 660 7.37 -22.33 -11.49
N VAL A 661 7.17 -22.37 -10.18
CA VAL A 661 6.14 -21.57 -9.51
C VAL A 661 6.78 -20.57 -8.56
N GLY A 662 6.19 -19.37 -8.44
CA GLY A 662 6.69 -18.40 -7.48
C GLY A 662 5.63 -17.41 -7.02
N GLY A 663 5.98 -16.72 -5.94
CA GLY A 663 5.15 -15.68 -5.37
C GLY A 663 5.82 -14.93 -4.24
N HIS A 664 5.20 -13.82 -3.86
CA HIS A 664 5.61 -12.99 -2.75
C HIS A 664 4.51 -12.97 -1.69
N SER A 665 4.88 -12.93 -0.40
CA SER A 665 3.90 -12.85 0.70
C SER A 665 2.92 -14.04 0.70
N TYR A 666 1.62 -13.81 0.51
CA TYR A 666 0.63 -14.88 0.39
C TYR A 666 0.84 -15.76 -0.88
N GLY A 667 1.45 -15.19 -1.92
CA GLY A 667 1.91 -15.97 -3.08
C GLY A 667 3.07 -16.91 -2.74
N ALA A 668 3.97 -16.53 -1.84
CA ALA A 668 5.05 -17.41 -1.35
C ALA A 668 4.49 -18.56 -0.49
N PHE A 669 3.51 -18.26 0.34
CA PHE A 669 2.75 -19.25 1.09
C PHE A 669 2.06 -20.27 0.15
N MET A 670 1.40 -19.78 -0.91
CA MET A 670 0.82 -20.61 -1.97
C MET A 670 1.89 -21.48 -2.63
N THR A 671 3.04 -20.90 -3.00
CA THR A 671 4.15 -21.62 -3.64
C THR A 671 4.59 -22.82 -2.80
N ALA A 672 4.85 -22.61 -1.52
CA ALA A 672 5.28 -23.70 -0.62
C ALA A 672 4.17 -24.77 -0.43
N ASN A 673 2.88 -24.35 -0.39
CA ASN A 673 1.76 -25.28 -0.34
C ASN A 673 1.62 -26.12 -1.61
N LEU A 674 1.82 -25.50 -2.79
CA LEU A 674 1.78 -26.24 -4.05
C LEU A 674 2.87 -27.32 -4.10
N LEU A 675 4.12 -27.00 -3.69
CA LEU A 675 5.19 -27.99 -3.62
C LEU A 675 4.97 -29.07 -2.56
N ALA A 676 4.22 -28.77 -1.49
CA ALA A 676 3.90 -29.74 -0.44
C ALA A 676 2.74 -30.69 -0.81
N HIS A 677 1.91 -30.33 -1.82
CA HIS A 677 0.66 -31.05 -2.08
C HIS A 677 0.47 -31.49 -3.53
N CYS A 678 1.41 -31.22 -4.44
CA CYS A 678 1.37 -31.70 -5.82
C CYS A 678 2.75 -31.71 -6.47
N ASP A 679 2.97 -32.58 -7.45
CA ASP A 679 4.20 -32.72 -8.23
C ASP A 679 4.12 -32.01 -9.60
N LEU A 680 3.39 -30.90 -9.67
CA LEU A 680 3.13 -30.15 -10.91
C LEU A 680 4.30 -29.28 -11.35
N PHE A 681 5.22 -28.99 -10.45
CA PHE A 681 6.27 -27.99 -10.68
C PHE A 681 7.67 -28.62 -10.64
N ALA A 682 8.61 -27.99 -11.32
CA ALA A 682 10.03 -28.40 -11.31
C ALA A 682 10.79 -27.78 -10.14
N ALA A 683 10.41 -26.58 -9.72
CA ALA A 683 11.00 -25.86 -8.58
C ALA A 683 10.09 -24.69 -8.14
N GLY A 684 10.36 -24.16 -6.95
CA GLY A 684 9.65 -22.97 -6.42
C GLY A 684 10.57 -21.83 -5.98
N ILE A 685 10.02 -20.62 -6.04
CA ILE A 685 10.59 -19.38 -5.48
C ILE A 685 9.59 -18.74 -4.55
N ALA A 686 9.87 -18.66 -3.25
CA ALA A 686 8.96 -18.17 -2.23
C ALA A 686 9.61 -16.98 -1.49
N ARG A 687 9.04 -15.76 -1.66
CA ARG A 687 9.58 -14.53 -1.10
C ARG A 687 8.72 -14.00 0.04
N SER A 688 9.31 -13.78 1.22
CA SER A 688 8.69 -13.18 2.42
C SER A 688 7.33 -13.80 2.78
N GLY A 689 7.23 -15.14 2.82
CA GLY A 689 6.00 -15.87 3.10
C GLY A 689 5.77 -16.15 4.59
N ALA A 690 4.54 -16.54 4.92
CA ALA A 690 4.14 -17.02 6.24
C ALA A 690 3.80 -18.52 6.16
N TYR A 691 4.75 -19.39 6.43
CA TYR A 691 4.67 -20.82 6.15
C TYR A 691 4.07 -21.66 7.29
N ASN A 692 3.96 -21.09 8.48
CA ASN A 692 3.32 -21.73 9.63
C ASN A 692 2.22 -20.85 10.20
N ARG A 693 0.96 -21.18 9.95
CA ARG A 693 -0.20 -20.42 10.38
C ARG A 693 -0.50 -20.57 11.88
N THR A 694 0.08 -21.56 12.54
CA THR A 694 -0.04 -21.66 14.00
C THR A 694 0.65 -20.48 14.71
N LEU A 695 1.54 -19.75 14.03
CA LEU A 695 2.14 -18.50 14.52
C LEU A 695 1.23 -17.27 14.33
N THR A 696 0.09 -17.43 13.64
CA THR A 696 -0.96 -16.41 13.51
C THR A 696 -2.30 -16.98 13.93
N PRO A 697 -2.47 -17.39 15.23
CA PRO A 697 -3.54 -18.27 15.66
C PRO A 697 -4.93 -17.63 15.73
N PHE A 698 -5.03 -16.33 15.50
CA PHE A 698 -6.28 -15.57 15.52
C PHE A 698 -6.68 -15.04 14.14
N GLY A 699 -6.67 -15.90 13.14
CA GLY A 699 -7.03 -15.56 11.78
C GLY A 699 -5.84 -15.09 10.92
N PHE A 700 -6.00 -15.23 9.62
CA PHE A 700 -5.04 -14.77 8.60
C PHE A 700 -5.77 -14.68 7.26
N GLN A 701 -5.45 -13.67 6.46
CA GLN A 701 -6.15 -13.40 5.21
C GLN A 701 -7.68 -13.38 5.42
N SER A 702 -8.44 -14.24 4.74
CA SER A 702 -9.88 -14.36 4.94
C SER A 702 -10.30 -15.41 5.97
N GLU A 703 -9.35 -16.05 6.68
CA GLU A 703 -9.71 -16.98 7.78
C GLU A 703 -10.20 -16.18 8.99
N ARG A 704 -11.41 -16.51 9.43
CA ARG A 704 -12.14 -15.79 10.49
C ARG A 704 -12.19 -16.55 11.81
N ARG A 705 -11.80 -17.83 11.79
CA ARG A 705 -11.77 -18.71 12.97
C ARG A 705 -10.38 -18.70 13.58
N THR A 706 -10.31 -18.86 14.87
CA THR A 706 -9.06 -19.06 15.59
C THR A 706 -8.49 -20.47 15.35
N LEU A 707 -7.21 -20.65 15.66
CA LEU A 707 -6.57 -21.97 15.64
C LEU A 707 -7.35 -23.01 16.46
N TRP A 708 -7.91 -22.62 17.59
CA TRP A 708 -8.65 -23.52 18.49
C TRP A 708 -10.06 -23.85 17.98
N GLU A 709 -10.66 -23.01 17.15
CA GLU A 709 -11.95 -23.25 16.50
C GLU A 709 -11.82 -24.09 15.23
N ALA A 710 -10.69 -23.98 14.50
CA ALA A 710 -10.45 -24.67 13.23
C ALA A 710 -9.02 -25.24 13.12
N PRO A 711 -8.54 -26.09 14.06
CA PRO A 711 -7.16 -26.55 14.09
C PRO A 711 -6.72 -27.22 12.80
N ASP A 712 -7.59 -27.99 12.18
CA ASP A 712 -7.28 -28.71 10.93
C ASP A 712 -6.98 -27.74 9.78
N VAL A 713 -7.66 -26.61 9.70
CA VAL A 713 -7.40 -25.58 8.68
C VAL A 713 -6.00 -25.01 8.84
N TYR A 714 -5.64 -24.64 10.06
CA TYR A 714 -4.32 -24.07 10.37
C TYR A 714 -3.19 -25.08 10.10
N ILE A 715 -3.40 -26.35 10.40
CA ILE A 715 -2.41 -27.41 10.15
C ILE A 715 -2.32 -27.70 8.65
N ASN A 716 -3.45 -27.96 7.98
CA ASN A 716 -3.49 -28.36 6.57
C ASN A 716 -3.00 -27.26 5.63
N MET A 717 -3.27 -25.99 5.97
CA MET A 717 -2.78 -24.87 5.17
C MET A 717 -1.32 -24.51 5.45
N SER A 718 -0.70 -25.00 6.52
CA SER A 718 0.69 -24.67 6.85
C SER A 718 1.68 -25.56 6.12
N PRO A 719 2.38 -25.10 5.07
CA PRO A 719 3.37 -25.93 4.37
C PRO A 719 4.52 -26.38 5.28
N PHE A 720 4.78 -25.67 6.38
CA PHE A 720 5.71 -26.11 7.42
C PHE A 720 5.33 -27.48 8.01
N MET A 721 4.01 -27.77 8.18
CA MET A 721 3.53 -29.04 8.71
C MET A 721 3.62 -30.20 7.69
N HIS A 722 3.93 -29.87 6.45
CA HIS A 722 4.09 -30.80 5.32
C HIS A 722 5.48 -30.70 4.69
N ALA A 723 6.46 -30.19 5.42
CA ALA A 723 7.82 -29.98 4.92
C ALA A 723 8.51 -31.28 4.47
N ASP A 724 8.10 -32.43 5.04
CA ASP A 724 8.51 -33.77 4.66
C ASP A 724 8.05 -34.20 3.24
N LYS A 725 7.07 -33.47 2.67
CA LYS A 725 6.52 -33.73 1.35
C LYS A 725 7.03 -32.80 0.26
N ILE A 726 7.80 -31.77 0.63
CA ILE A 726 8.41 -30.85 -0.34
C ILE A 726 9.64 -31.53 -0.93
N ASN A 727 9.48 -32.13 -2.11
CA ASN A 727 10.53 -32.87 -2.81
C ASN A 727 11.22 -32.01 -3.88
N GLU A 728 10.52 -31.01 -4.42
CA GLU A 728 11.05 -30.09 -5.42
C GLU A 728 11.95 -29.02 -4.79
N PRO A 729 13.00 -28.59 -5.53
CA PRO A 729 13.87 -27.52 -5.09
C PRO A 729 13.10 -26.23 -4.77
N ILE A 730 13.35 -25.63 -3.60
CA ILE A 730 12.74 -24.36 -3.18
C ILE A 730 13.75 -23.30 -2.78
N LEU A 731 13.61 -22.11 -3.35
CA LEU A 731 14.35 -20.91 -2.97
C LEU A 731 13.48 -20.04 -2.06
N LEU A 732 13.94 -19.84 -0.83
CA LEU A 732 13.34 -18.94 0.16
C LEU A 732 14.13 -17.64 0.19
N ILE A 733 13.47 -16.49 0.03
CA ILE A 733 14.09 -15.16 0.14
C ILE A 733 13.30 -14.35 1.15
N HIS A 734 13.99 -13.68 2.11
CA HIS A 734 13.32 -12.92 3.14
C HIS A 734 14.11 -11.69 3.56
N GLY A 735 13.46 -10.56 3.84
CA GLY A 735 14.06 -9.38 4.41
C GLY A 735 14.24 -9.53 5.93
N GLU A 736 15.46 -9.35 6.46
CA GLU A 736 15.74 -9.47 7.90
C GLU A 736 14.95 -8.46 8.77
N ALA A 737 14.55 -7.36 8.17
CA ALA A 737 13.78 -6.33 8.84
C ALA A 737 12.28 -6.38 8.47
N ASP A 738 11.78 -7.52 8.01
CA ASP A 738 10.35 -7.69 7.70
C ASP A 738 9.49 -7.47 8.95
N ASN A 739 8.61 -6.47 8.88
CA ASN A 739 7.69 -6.08 9.95
C ASN A 739 6.21 -6.24 9.56
N ASN A 740 5.94 -6.89 8.43
CA ASN A 740 4.56 -7.21 8.06
C ASN A 740 4.00 -8.29 8.99
N SER A 741 2.81 -8.07 9.51
CA SER A 741 2.19 -8.97 10.48
C SER A 741 2.04 -10.39 9.89
N GLY A 742 2.54 -11.38 10.61
CA GLY A 742 2.48 -12.81 10.24
C GLY A 742 3.58 -13.31 9.32
N THR A 743 4.34 -12.43 8.64
CA THR A 743 5.42 -12.81 7.70
C THR A 743 6.83 -12.55 8.22
N PHE A 744 7.02 -12.63 9.54
CA PHE A 744 8.33 -12.35 10.13
C PHE A 744 9.42 -13.34 9.66
N PRO A 745 10.71 -12.96 9.67
CA PRO A 745 11.82 -13.78 9.18
C PRO A 745 11.85 -15.21 9.74
N ILE A 746 11.41 -15.40 10.98
CA ILE A 746 11.28 -16.71 11.64
C ILE A 746 10.50 -17.74 10.80
N GLN A 747 9.56 -17.30 9.97
CA GLN A 747 8.76 -18.16 9.10
C GLN A 747 9.65 -18.88 8.08
N SER A 748 10.51 -18.15 7.38
CA SER A 748 11.46 -18.72 6.40
C SER A 748 12.56 -19.51 7.08
N GLU A 749 13.10 -19.04 8.20
CA GLU A 749 14.16 -19.74 8.94
C GLU A 749 13.69 -21.12 9.43
N ARG A 750 12.47 -21.22 9.97
CA ARG A 750 11.92 -22.47 10.46
C ARG A 750 11.54 -23.43 9.35
N LEU A 751 10.98 -22.95 8.24
CA LEU A 751 10.72 -23.81 7.09
C LEU A 751 12.04 -24.35 6.51
N PHE A 752 13.06 -23.51 6.35
CA PHE A 752 14.38 -23.94 5.88
C PHE A 752 15.00 -24.97 6.80
N ALA A 753 14.91 -24.80 8.13
CA ALA A 753 15.43 -25.76 9.10
C ALA A 753 14.72 -27.12 8.97
N ALA A 754 13.41 -27.15 8.77
CA ALA A 754 12.64 -28.38 8.55
C ALA A 754 13.06 -29.06 7.23
N LEU A 755 13.11 -28.32 6.12
CA LEU A 755 13.53 -28.83 4.80
C LEU A 755 14.94 -29.43 4.86
N LYS A 756 15.89 -28.73 5.53
CA LYS A 756 17.24 -29.24 5.77
C LYS A 756 17.22 -30.55 6.57
N GLY A 757 16.36 -30.66 7.58
CA GLY A 757 16.23 -31.85 8.40
C GLY A 757 15.73 -33.06 7.62
N PHE A 758 14.89 -32.86 6.60
CA PHE A 758 14.42 -33.92 5.68
C PHE A 758 15.33 -34.13 4.46
N GLY A 759 16.43 -33.39 4.32
CA GLY A 759 17.35 -33.53 3.19
C GLY A 759 16.83 -32.95 1.86
N ALA A 760 15.84 -32.09 1.90
CA ALA A 760 15.27 -31.44 0.72
C ALA A 760 16.29 -30.47 0.07
N THR A 761 16.17 -30.25 -1.24
CA THR A 761 16.95 -29.22 -1.95
C THR A 761 16.33 -27.85 -1.68
N ALA A 762 16.97 -27.08 -0.80
CA ALA A 762 16.47 -25.77 -0.41
C ALA A 762 17.61 -24.76 -0.28
N ARG A 763 17.32 -23.50 -0.58
CA ARG A 763 18.19 -22.35 -0.34
C ARG A 763 17.44 -21.27 0.42
N LEU A 764 18.09 -20.68 1.43
CA LEU A 764 17.57 -19.53 2.17
C LEU A 764 18.48 -18.33 1.94
N VAL A 765 17.91 -17.23 1.47
CA VAL A 765 18.57 -15.93 1.28
C VAL A 765 17.93 -14.92 2.23
N MET A 766 18.70 -14.45 3.21
CA MET A 766 18.30 -13.41 4.15
C MET A 766 18.89 -12.09 3.69
N LEU A 767 18.04 -11.07 3.47
CA LEU A 767 18.46 -9.77 2.94
C LEU A 767 18.63 -8.76 4.09
N PRO A 768 19.87 -8.32 4.39
CA PRO A 768 20.12 -7.37 5.48
C PRO A 768 19.35 -6.06 5.29
N HIS A 769 18.77 -5.54 6.37
CA HIS A 769 18.02 -4.28 6.43
C HIS A 769 16.75 -4.19 5.57
N GLU A 770 16.45 -5.18 4.75
CA GLU A 770 15.23 -5.19 3.93
C GLU A 770 13.99 -5.52 4.75
N SER A 771 12.88 -4.84 4.40
CA SER A 771 11.57 -5.06 4.97
C SER A 771 10.77 -6.12 4.18
N HIS A 772 9.45 -6.13 4.27
CA HIS A 772 8.58 -7.05 3.54
C HIS A 772 8.74 -6.94 2.01
N GLY A 773 8.89 -5.71 1.49
CA GLY A 773 9.30 -5.44 0.11
C GLY A 773 10.78 -5.03 0.05
N TYR A 774 11.51 -5.48 -0.96
CA TYR A 774 12.94 -5.18 -1.11
C TYR A 774 13.13 -3.85 -1.83
N ALA A 775 13.96 -2.98 -1.29
CA ALA A 775 14.11 -1.61 -1.75
C ALA A 775 15.52 -1.29 -2.27
N ALA A 776 16.59 -1.80 -1.62
CA ALA A 776 17.95 -1.46 -2.01
C ALA A 776 18.31 -2.04 -3.37
N ARG A 777 19.04 -1.25 -4.16
CA ARG A 777 19.50 -1.66 -5.49
C ARG A 777 20.29 -2.97 -5.43
N GLU A 778 21.23 -3.08 -4.49
CA GLU A 778 22.08 -4.26 -4.31
C GLU A 778 21.25 -5.49 -3.96
N SER A 779 20.26 -5.36 -3.07
CA SER A 779 19.36 -6.44 -2.70
C SER A 779 18.49 -6.89 -3.88
N ILE A 780 17.94 -5.95 -4.65
CA ILE A 780 17.10 -6.23 -5.82
C ILE A 780 17.91 -6.99 -6.88
N LEU A 781 19.13 -6.55 -7.19
CA LEU A 781 20.02 -7.22 -8.15
C LEU A 781 20.37 -8.62 -7.68
N HIS A 782 20.70 -8.78 -6.40
CA HIS A 782 21.00 -10.08 -5.81
C HIS A 782 19.81 -11.04 -5.88
N VAL A 783 18.62 -10.56 -5.55
CA VAL A 783 17.37 -11.35 -5.63
C VAL A 783 17.13 -11.84 -7.05
N LEU A 784 17.29 -10.98 -8.05
CA LEU A 784 17.11 -11.38 -9.46
C LEU A 784 18.15 -12.41 -9.88
N ALA A 785 19.41 -12.23 -9.50
CA ALA A 785 20.47 -13.19 -9.79
C ALA A 785 20.18 -14.57 -9.15
N GLU A 786 19.78 -14.61 -7.87
CA GLU A 786 19.39 -15.83 -7.17
C GLU A 786 18.20 -16.53 -7.84
N MET A 787 17.17 -15.75 -8.23
CA MET A 787 15.99 -16.28 -8.89
C MET A 787 16.33 -16.90 -10.25
N PHE A 788 17.18 -16.25 -11.06
CA PHE A 788 17.60 -16.75 -12.37
C PHE A 788 18.43 -18.01 -12.24
N GLU A 789 19.48 -17.98 -11.40
CA GLU A 789 20.33 -19.15 -11.17
C GLU A 789 19.51 -20.37 -10.68
N TRP A 790 18.55 -20.12 -9.77
CA TRP A 790 17.72 -21.19 -9.22
C TRP A 790 16.87 -21.87 -10.30
N PHE A 791 16.18 -21.08 -11.11
CA PHE A 791 15.34 -21.64 -12.16
C PHE A 791 16.14 -22.14 -13.36
N ASP A 792 17.28 -21.54 -13.69
CA ASP A 792 18.15 -22.07 -14.75
C ASP A 792 18.64 -23.49 -14.41
N VAL A 793 18.99 -23.76 -13.17
CA VAL A 793 19.42 -25.10 -12.72
C VAL A 793 18.24 -26.09 -12.63
N HIS A 794 17.15 -25.68 -12.00
CA HIS A 794 16.11 -26.61 -11.57
C HIS A 794 14.88 -26.68 -12.49
N VAL A 795 14.67 -25.67 -13.34
CA VAL A 795 13.54 -25.62 -14.30
C VAL A 795 14.05 -25.73 -15.72
N LYS A 796 14.88 -24.82 -16.19
CA LYS A 796 15.37 -24.77 -17.58
C LYS A 796 16.29 -25.94 -17.90
N GLY A 797 17.20 -26.30 -16.98
CA GLY A 797 18.15 -27.40 -17.09
C GLY A 797 17.55 -28.81 -16.87
N ARG A 798 16.29 -28.92 -16.45
CA ARG A 798 15.61 -30.20 -16.25
C ARG A 798 15.44 -30.95 -17.58
N LYS A 799 15.99 -32.17 -17.66
CA LYS A 799 15.96 -33.05 -18.85
C LYS A 799 14.69 -33.90 -18.92
#